data_9307a1cba358905283b84bc75e05a8a4
#
_entry.id   9307a1cba358905283b84bc75e05a8a4
#
_cell.length_a   1.000
_cell.length_b   1.000
_cell.length_c   1.000
_cell.angle_alpha   90.00
_cell.angle_beta   90.00
_cell.angle_gamma   90.00
#
_symmetry.space_group_name_H-M   'P 1'
#
loop_
_entity.id
_entity.type
_entity.pdbx_description
1 polymer ?
#
loop_
_entity_poly.entity_id
_entity_poly.type
_entity_poly.pdbx_seq_one_letter_code
_entity_poly.pdbx_strand_id
1 'polypeptide(L)'
;MRQIIASVLAFTAFTVTAGEIPLLQSDGLAAIANEISGSNAKKTVAELSKHHRMRVSEGFSAATAHIISELTRAGLSDVRIERLPADGKTFYGTQRSRPAWNVRFAELWEVGTDGSHTAQIASYADAPITLAQDSASADLRAELVDAGSGTAASDYEGKDVRGKIVLVSSQPEAVVPLAVERFGAVGIVSYAPNQRTAWWQENRDLIRWGHLDTFSPVRTFGFMVSLNQARAFQERLMTGESILLHARVDSSTSAGAYEIATGTIRGADPALRQQEIVFSCHLDHPNPGANDNASGCAAILEIARTYSALISNGKLKPPSRTIRFVWPAEIEGTLAFLVARPDIVKNIKAAIHLDMVGGGPETKAIFHVTRGPASQPSFINDVAEEIGAFVNAQTERFAMTGSADWPLIEKAGGKEQLGARFVPMTLGSDHQIFAESSFGIPVIYLNDWPDRYIHTSHDVVATLDSTKLKRSAFVAAASGWILANITATDARQLWETVKSRSLARTATMLRERRGLIPQEAATRTRFHLWHERTLAESLSRFFTVPQDVSVEIWPFYDELANLAGGRSTRAVPPDRVYRRNPALKGPMSVFGYDYLVANFGKEKTAALRLLKHQGARGSGPEYAYEALNLVNGRRTTGEIRDALAAIYGPVTAADVAQYLEALAAIKVIQ
;
A
#
# COMPACT_ATOMS: atom_id res chain seq x y z
N MET A 1 -66.51 39.38 14.45
CA MET A 1 -65.76 39.20 13.19
C MET A 1 -64.26 39.09 13.51
N ARG A 2 -63.74 37.86 13.55
CA ARG A 2 -62.30 37.62 13.69
C ARG A 2 -61.85 36.96 12.39
N GLN A 3 -61.02 37.66 11.63
CA GLN A 3 -60.38 37.13 10.45
C GLN A 3 -59.18 36.25 10.87
N ILE A 4 -59.23 34.99 10.48
CA ILE A 4 -58.10 34.08 10.60
C ILE A 4 -57.31 34.21 9.30
N ILE A 5 -56.08 34.74 9.38
CA ILE A 5 -55.11 34.73 8.30
C ILE A 5 -54.39 33.39 8.31
N ALA A 6 -54.70 32.53 7.35
CA ALA A 6 -53.95 31.30 7.13
C ALA A 6 -52.67 31.58 6.32
N SER A 7 -51.55 31.56 6.99
CA SER A 7 -50.23 31.63 6.34
C SER A 7 -49.91 30.26 5.73
N VAL A 8 -49.97 30.17 4.41
CA VAL A 8 -49.48 29.03 3.66
C VAL A 8 -47.95 29.08 3.68
N LEU A 9 -47.32 28.25 4.50
CA LEU A 9 -45.89 27.97 4.41
C LEU A 9 -45.65 27.11 3.16
N ALA A 10 -45.16 27.72 2.08
CA ALA A 10 -44.62 27.00 0.95
C ALA A 10 -43.30 26.32 1.38
N PHE A 11 -43.36 25.03 1.62
CA PHE A 11 -42.16 24.18 1.68
C PHE A 11 -41.56 24.14 0.28
N THR A 12 -40.58 24.99 0.00
CA THR A 12 -39.65 24.78 -1.08
C THR A 12 -38.83 23.55 -0.70
N ALA A 13 -39.18 22.40 -1.26
CA ALA A 13 -38.31 21.25 -1.28
C ALA A 13 -37.00 21.67 -1.95
N PHE A 14 -35.95 21.90 -1.17
CA PHE A 14 -34.62 21.93 -1.70
C PHE A 14 -34.36 20.51 -2.25
N THR A 15 -34.55 20.34 -3.55
CA THR A 15 -33.92 19.26 -4.27
C THR A 15 -32.42 19.51 -4.10
N VAL A 16 -31.81 18.78 -3.17
CA VAL A 16 -30.37 18.58 -3.18
C VAL A 16 -30.13 17.82 -4.49
N THR A 17 -29.81 18.55 -5.55
CA THR A 17 -29.18 17.95 -6.73
C THR A 17 -27.97 17.23 -6.19
N ALA A 18 -27.91 15.89 -6.38
CA ALA A 18 -26.71 15.13 -6.10
C ALA A 18 -25.58 15.85 -6.79
N GLY A 19 -24.66 16.46 -5.98
CA GLY A 19 -23.72 17.42 -6.48
C GLY A 19 -22.94 16.88 -7.67
N GLU A 20 -22.83 17.67 -8.72
CA GLU A 20 -21.91 17.38 -9.81
C GLU A 20 -20.52 17.17 -9.23
N ILE A 21 -19.79 16.14 -9.68
CA ILE A 21 -18.39 15.99 -9.28
C ILE A 21 -17.66 17.26 -9.72
N PRO A 22 -17.01 18.00 -8.81
CA PRO A 22 -16.23 19.15 -9.20
C PRO A 22 -15.14 18.74 -10.21
N LEU A 23 -14.91 19.57 -11.22
CA LEU A 23 -13.85 19.43 -12.22
C LEU A 23 -14.03 18.33 -13.27
N LEU A 24 -15.12 17.57 -13.23
CA LEU A 24 -15.47 16.61 -14.27
C LEU A 24 -16.75 17.07 -14.96
N GLN A 25 -16.67 17.29 -16.28
CA GLN A 25 -17.89 17.56 -17.07
C GLN A 25 -18.83 16.37 -16.97
N SER A 26 -20.13 16.63 -16.87
CA SER A 26 -21.17 15.62 -16.70
C SER A 26 -21.08 14.49 -17.73
N ASP A 27 -20.79 14.83 -19.00
CA ASP A 27 -20.65 13.84 -20.09
C ASP A 27 -19.43 12.92 -19.91
N GLY A 28 -18.31 13.46 -19.40
CA GLY A 28 -17.12 12.67 -19.10
C GLY A 28 -17.34 11.72 -17.92
N LEU A 29 -18.03 12.19 -16.88
CA LEU A 29 -18.45 11.36 -15.75
C LEU A 29 -19.34 10.20 -16.21
N ALA A 30 -20.38 10.51 -16.96
CA ALA A 30 -21.32 9.54 -17.51
C ALA A 30 -20.60 8.48 -18.36
N ALA A 31 -19.69 8.94 -19.23
CA ALA A 31 -18.93 8.04 -20.09
C ALA A 31 -18.07 7.06 -19.28
N ILE A 32 -17.30 7.54 -18.29
CA ILE A 32 -16.44 6.70 -17.45
C ILE A 32 -17.30 5.75 -16.60
N ALA A 33 -18.35 6.24 -15.93
CA ALA A 33 -19.22 5.45 -15.06
C ALA A 33 -19.93 4.29 -15.80
N ASN A 34 -20.32 4.54 -17.05
CA ASN A 34 -20.99 3.53 -17.88
C ASN A 34 -20.02 2.52 -18.50
N GLU A 35 -18.80 2.94 -18.86
CA GLU A 35 -17.84 2.09 -19.58
C GLU A 35 -17.05 1.18 -18.62
N ILE A 36 -16.73 1.67 -17.43
CA ILE A 36 -15.89 0.94 -16.47
C ILE A 36 -16.62 -0.28 -15.91
N SER A 37 -15.98 -1.45 -15.91
CA SER A 37 -16.59 -2.72 -15.55
C SER A 37 -15.80 -3.45 -14.46
N GLY A 38 -16.42 -3.57 -13.28
CA GLY A 38 -15.88 -4.40 -12.21
C GLY A 38 -15.95 -5.91 -12.52
N SER A 39 -16.87 -6.31 -13.41
CA SER A 39 -16.95 -7.69 -13.89
C SER A 39 -15.78 -8.05 -14.80
N ASN A 40 -15.30 -7.13 -15.64
CA ASN A 40 -14.08 -7.32 -16.42
C ASN A 40 -12.84 -7.34 -15.52
N ALA A 41 -12.75 -6.41 -14.56
CA ALA A 41 -11.67 -6.42 -13.57
C ALA A 41 -11.64 -7.77 -12.82
N LYS A 42 -12.79 -8.29 -12.35
CA LYS A 42 -12.84 -9.59 -11.66
C LYS A 42 -12.39 -10.76 -12.53
N LYS A 43 -12.67 -10.74 -13.85
CA LYS A 43 -12.14 -11.76 -14.79
C LYS A 43 -10.60 -11.66 -14.89
N THR A 44 -10.06 -10.45 -14.97
CA THR A 44 -8.60 -10.25 -14.96
C THR A 44 -7.97 -10.76 -13.65
N VAL A 45 -8.60 -10.49 -12.50
CA VAL A 45 -8.15 -11.09 -11.22
C VAL A 45 -8.09 -12.60 -11.31
N ALA A 46 -9.13 -13.25 -11.86
CA ALA A 46 -9.17 -14.69 -12.00
C ALA A 46 -8.01 -15.24 -12.89
N GLU A 47 -7.63 -14.51 -13.94
CA GLU A 47 -6.48 -14.89 -14.77
C GLU A 47 -5.16 -14.71 -14.02
N LEU A 48 -4.94 -13.56 -13.37
CA LEU A 48 -3.72 -13.28 -12.61
C LEU A 48 -3.53 -14.26 -11.43
N SER A 49 -4.62 -14.61 -10.73
CA SER A 49 -4.61 -15.51 -9.57
C SER A 49 -4.32 -16.98 -9.93
N LYS A 50 -4.23 -17.36 -11.20
CA LYS A 50 -3.76 -18.68 -11.61
C LYS A 50 -2.27 -18.87 -11.39
N HIS A 51 -1.50 -17.78 -11.28
CA HIS A 51 -0.05 -17.80 -11.21
C HIS A 51 0.44 -17.57 -9.78
N HIS A 52 1.45 -18.33 -9.38
CA HIS A 52 2.25 -18.00 -8.20
C HIS A 52 3.24 -16.92 -8.59
N ARG A 53 2.82 -15.65 -8.41
CA ARG A 53 3.47 -14.46 -8.95
C ARG A 53 4.58 -13.92 -8.05
N MET A 54 5.44 -14.79 -7.54
CA MET A 54 6.58 -14.30 -6.75
C MET A 54 7.48 -13.44 -7.62
N ARG A 55 8.02 -12.36 -7.04
CA ARG A 55 8.91 -11.45 -7.76
C ARG A 55 9.97 -12.22 -8.58
N VAL A 56 10.20 -11.79 -9.82
CA VAL A 56 11.23 -12.34 -10.73
C VAL A 56 11.03 -13.83 -11.09
N SER A 57 9.92 -14.46 -10.68
CA SER A 57 9.62 -15.87 -10.99
C SER A 57 9.00 -16.03 -12.38
N GLU A 58 8.96 -17.29 -12.85
CA GLU A 58 8.24 -17.64 -14.08
C GLU A 58 6.75 -17.28 -14.01
N GLY A 59 6.12 -17.46 -12.84
CA GLY A 59 4.72 -17.06 -12.62
C GLY A 59 4.50 -15.55 -12.70
N PHE A 60 5.47 -14.74 -12.23
CA PHE A 60 5.45 -13.29 -12.41
C PHE A 60 5.57 -12.92 -13.88
N SER A 61 6.50 -13.53 -14.61
CA SER A 61 6.68 -13.30 -16.06
C SER A 61 5.43 -13.66 -16.86
N ALA A 62 4.74 -14.74 -16.52
CA ALA A 62 3.48 -15.14 -17.16
C ALA A 62 2.37 -14.10 -16.91
N ALA A 63 2.23 -13.60 -15.68
CA ALA A 63 1.30 -12.52 -15.36
C ALA A 63 1.64 -11.21 -16.09
N THR A 64 2.93 -10.85 -16.15
CA THR A 64 3.43 -9.69 -16.91
C THR A 64 3.09 -9.79 -18.40
N ALA A 65 3.28 -10.96 -19.01
CA ALA A 65 2.92 -11.22 -20.40
C ALA A 65 1.41 -11.07 -20.66
N HIS A 66 0.57 -11.53 -19.73
CA HIS A 66 -0.88 -11.31 -19.80
C HIS A 66 -1.22 -9.82 -19.81
N ILE A 67 -0.65 -9.03 -18.90
CA ILE A 67 -0.87 -7.56 -18.85
C ILE A 67 -0.46 -6.90 -20.16
N ILE A 68 0.71 -7.23 -20.71
CA ILE A 68 1.18 -6.68 -22.00
C ILE A 68 0.22 -7.01 -23.14
N SER A 69 -0.29 -8.24 -23.19
CA SER A 69 -1.28 -8.65 -24.18
C SER A 69 -2.56 -7.83 -24.10
N GLU A 70 -3.08 -7.60 -22.89
CA GLU A 70 -4.29 -6.81 -22.68
C GLU A 70 -4.09 -5.32 -23.01
N LEU A 71 -2.95 -4.73 -22.63
CA LEU A 71 -2.62 -3.34 -22.99
C LEU A 71 -2.51 -3.14 -24.50
N THR A 72 -1.90 -4.12 -25.18
CA THR A 72 -1.80 -4.11 -26.65
C THR A 72 -3.19 -4.23 -27.28
N ARG A 73 -4.03 -5.12 -26.78
CA ARG A 73 -5.42 -5.29 -27.26
C ARG A 73 -6.25 -4.03 -27.03
N ALA A 74 -6.05 -3.35 -25.91
CA ALA A 74 -6.69 -2.09 -25.60
C ALA A 74 -6.17 -0.90 -26.45
N GLY A 75 -5.11 -1.08 -27.23
CA GLY A 75 -4.57 -0.07 -28.14
C GLY A 75 -3.76 1.02 -27.44
N LEU A 76 -3.15 0.75 -26.28
CA LEU A 76 -2.27 1.71 -25.64
C LEU A 76 -0.98 1.93 -26.43
N SER A 77 -0.39 3.10 -26.24
CA SER A 77 0.91 3.45 -26.79
C SER A 77 2.04 3.03 -25.85
N ASP A 78 3.27 2.88 -26.40
CA ASP A 78 4.48 2.62 -25.61
C ASP A 78 4.36 1.41 -24.70
N VAL A 79 3.66 0.35 -25.19
CA VAL A 79 3.48 -0.91 -24.46
C VAL A 79 4.77 -1.72 -24.52
N ARG A 80 5.37 -1.98 -23.36
CA ARG A 80 6.63 -2.72 -23.25
C ARG A 80 6.84 -3.29 -21.84
N ILE A 81 7.84 -4.14 -21.73
CA ILE A 81 8.37 -4.62 -20.44
C ILE A 81 9.72 -3.92 -20.21
N GLU A 82 9.82 -3.17 -19.12
CA GLU A 82 11.11 -2.71 -18.60
C GLU A 82 11.76 -3.87 -17.84
N ARG A 83 13.00 -4.21 -18.22
CA ARG A 83 13.76 -5.28 -17.56
C ARG A 83 14.94 -4.71 -16.83
N LEU A 84 14.96 -4.84 -15.51
CA LEU A 84 15.99 -4.29 -14.64
C LEU A 84 16.66 -5.44 -13.86
N PRO A 85 18.00 -5.54 -13.79
CA PRO A 85 18.70 -6.64 -13.13
C PRO A 85 18.21 -6.91 -11.71
N ALA A 86 17.95 -8.18 -11.40
CA ALA A 86 17.55 -8.69 -10.08
C ALA A 86 18.43 -9.90 -9.76
N ASP A 87 19.68 -9.63 -9.35
CA ASP A 87 20.77 -10.60 -9.24
C ASP A 87 21.27 -10.81 -7.80
N GLY A 88 20.63 -10.17 -6.83
CA GLY A 88 21.06 -10.21 -5.44
C GLY A 88 22.26 -9.32 -5.12
N LYS A 89 22.74 -8.52 -6.07
CA LYS A 89 23.94 -7.66 -5.93
C LYS A 89 23.68 -6.21 -6.36
N THR A 90 22.88 -6.00 -7.38
CA THR A 90 22.52 -4.68 -7.91
C THR A 90 21.71 -3.90 -6.89
N PHE A 91 22.09 -2.64 -6.67
CA PHE A 91 21.35 -1.71 -5.80
C PHE A 91 20.57 -0.70 -6.63
N TYR A 92 19.31 -0.50 -6.25
CA TYR A 92 18.48 0.60 -6.70
C TYR A 92 18.25 1.54 -5.51
N GLY A 93 19.08 2.59 -5.43
CA GLY A 93 19.08 3.48 -4.27
C GLY A 93 19.41 2.73 -2.98
N THR A 94 18.48 2.71 -2.05
CA THR A 94 18.63 2.03 -0.75
C THR A 94 18.28 0.55 -0.77
N GLN A 95 17.74 0.04 -1.88
CA GLN A 95 17.28 -1.35 -1.98
C GLN A 95 18.28 -2.23 -2.74
N ARG A 96 18.65 -3.35 -2.15
CA ARG A 96 19.39 -4.43 -2.81
C ARG A 96 18.40 -5.33 -3.56
N SER A 97 18.64 -5.57 -4.84
CA SER A 97 17.77 -6.44 -5.64
C SER A 97 17.75 -7.86 -5.08
N ARG A 98 16.59 -8.52 -5.09
CA ARG A 98 16.47 -9.93 -4.73
C ARG A 98 16.44 -10.78 -6.00
N PRO A 99 17.19 -11.92 -6.04
CA PRO A 99 17.21 -12.82 -7.20
C PRO A 99 15.87 -13.54 -7.40
N ALA A 100 15.74 -14.18 -8.54
CA ALA A 100 14.62 -15.10 -8.80
C ALA A 100 14.63 -16.28 -7.84
N TRP A 101 13.46 -16.64 -7.36
CA TRP A 101 13.22 -17.91 -6.65
C TRP A 101 12.10 -18.65 -7.36
N ASN A 102 12.42 -19.83 -7.89
CA ASN A 102 11.50 -20.69 -8.60
C ASN A 102 11.40 -22.05 -7.91
N VAL A 103 10.20 -22.60 -7.89
CA VAL A 103 9.88 -23.88 -7.27
C VAL A 103 9.33 -24.81 -8.34
N ARG A 104 9.98 -25.97 -8.53
CA ARG A 104 9.49 -27.00 -9.42
C ARG A 104 8.47 -27.90 -8.73
N PHE A 105 8.73 -28.27 -7.48
CA PHE A 105 7.77 -28.94 -6.60
C PHE A 105 8.18 -28.77 -5.14
N ALA A 106 7.18 -28.90 -4.23
CA ALA A 106 7.44 -29.10 -2.81
C ALA A 106 6.30 -29.91 -2.19
N GLU A 107 6.66 -30.88 -1.37
CA GLU A 107 5.73 -31.78 -0.69
C GLU A 107 6.21 -32.06 0.73
N LEU A 108 5.30 -32.15 1.66
CA LEU A 108 5.54 -32.64 3.03
C LEU A 108 4.64 -33.82 3.29
N TRP A 109 5.24 -34.96 3.61
CA TRP A 109 4.56 -36.21 3.89
C TRP A 109 4.79 -36.68 5.31
N GLU A 110 3.80 -37.27 5.93
CA GLU A 110 3.97 -38.07 7.12
C GLU A 110 4.39 -39.50 6.69
N VAL A 111 5.31 -40.10 7.44
CA VAL A 111 5.93 -41.40 7.12
C VAL A 111 5.57 -42.41 8.19
N GLY A 112 5.05 -43.54 7.76
CA GLY A 112 4.74 -44.68 8.63
C GLY A 112 5.97 -45.44 9.13
N THR A 113 5.77 -46.32 10.06
CA THR A 113 6.83 -47.15 10.65
C THR A 113 7.50 -48.11 9.63
N ASP A 114 6.81 -48.41 8.54
CA ASP A 114 7.32 -49.19 7.40
C ASP A 114 8.10 -48.36 6.38
N GLY A 115 8.18 -47.03 6.62
CA GLY A 115 8.84 -46.09 5.72
C GLY A 115 7.97 -45.60 4.54
N SER A 116 6.71 -46.01 4.45
CA SER A 116 5.76 -45.56 3.42
C SER A 116 5.18 -44.17 3.77
N HIS A 117 4.74 -43.44 2.75
CA HIS A 117 3.96 -42.19 2.97
C HIS A 117 2.54 -42.55 3.42
N THR A 118 2.10 -41.98 4.55
CA THR A 118 0.77 -42.26 5.14
C THR A 118 -0.20 -41.11 4.93
N ALA A 119 0.28 -39.87 4.96
CA ALA A 119 -0.54 -38.69 4.71
C ALA A 119 0.27 -37.57 4.07
N GLN A 120 -0.31 -36.90 3.07
CA GLN A 120 0.26 -35.68 2.51
C GLN A 120 -0.19 -34.49 3.37
N ILE A 121 0.77 -33.83 3.99
CA ILE A 121 0.52 -32.69 4.91
C ILE A 121 0.44 -31.38 4.12
N ALA A 122 1.33 -31.23 3.11
CA ALA A 122 1.39 -30.04 2.27
C ALA A 122 1.83 -30.41 0.85
N SER A 123 1.28 -29.69 -0.13
CA SER A 123 1.59 -29.84 -1.56
C SER A 123 1.65 -28.47 -2.20
N TYR A 124 2.80 -28.14 -2.80
CA TYR A 124 2.97 -26.89 -3.55
C TYR A 124 2.05 -26.85 -4.80
N ALA A 125 1.80 -27.98 -5.42
CA ALA A 125 0.93 -28.06 -6.59
C ALA A 125 -0.52 -27.71 -6.26
N ASP A 126 -1.01 -28.07 -5.06
CA ASP A 126 -2.38 -27.82 -4.63
C ASP A 126 -2.53 -26.43 -3.98
N ALA A 127 -1.54 -26.01 -3.20
CA ALA A 127 -1.52 -24.73 -2.50
C ALA A 127 -0.10 -24.18 -2.42
N PRO A 128 0.38 -23.40 -3.41
CA PRO A 128 1.74 -22.87 -3.44
C PRO A 128 2.16 -22.09 -2.19
N ILE A 129 1.20 -21.44 -1.54
CA ILE A 129 1.43 -20.66 -0.31
C ILE A 129 1.91 -21.52 0.88
N THR A 130 1.78 -22.85 0.78
CA THR A 130 2.25 -23.77 1.85
C THR A 130 3.78 -23.85 1.94
N LEU A 131 4.51 -23.49 0.88
CA LEU A 131 5.97 -23.41 0.95
C LEU A 131 6.38 -21.97 1.27
N ALA A 132 7.11 -21.79 2.36
CA ALA A 132 7.64 -20.47 2.70
C ALA A 132 8.57 -19.97 1.59
N GLN A 133 8.39 -18.70 1.23
CA GLN A 133 9.19 -18.05 0.20
C GLN A 133 10.69 -18.14 0.53
N ASP A 134 11.53 -18.26 -0.49
CA ASP A 134 12.98 -18.42 -0.40
C ASP A 134 13.47 -19.71 0.30
N SER A 135 12.57 -20.72 0.46
CA SER A 135 12.96 -22.08 0.90
C SER A 135 13.98 -22.71 -0.03
N ALA A 136 15.00 -23.34 0.54
CA ALA A 136 16.01 -24.10 -0.19
C ALA A 136 15.51 -25.51 -0.53
N SER A 137 16.14 -26.14 -1.54
CA SER A 137 15.90 -27.53 -1.86
C SER A 137 16.28 -28.47 -0.70
N ALA A 138 15.47 -29.50 -0.52
CA ALA A 138 15.67 -30.54 0.47
C ALA A 138 15.02 -31.87 0.01
N ASP A 139 15.61 -32.98 0.38
CA ASP A 139 15.00 -34.31 0.31
C ASP A 139 15.49 -35.07 1.54
N LEU A 140 14.71 -35.05 2.62
CA LEU A 140 15.11 -35.61 3.89
C LEU A 140 13.91 -36.07 4.74
N ARG A 141 14.21 -37.08 5.59
CA ARG A 141 13.27 -37.53 6.61
C ARG A 141 13.78 -37.13 7.98
N ALA A 142 12.92 -36.56 8.80
CA ALA A 142 13.25 -36.13 10.15
C ALA A 142 12.04 -36.17 11.07
N GLU A 143 12.29 -36.42 12.36
CA GLU A 143 11.25 -36.33 13.39
C GLU A 143 10.78 -34.88 13.59
N LEU A 144 9.50 -34.73 13.92
CA LEU A 144 8.90 -33.45 14.26
C LEU A 144 9.02 -33.19 15.76
N VAL A 145 9.45 -31.98 16.15
CA VAL A 145 9.52 -31.54 17.54
C VAL A 145 8.77 -30.23 17.70
N ASP A 146 7.83 -30.14 18.64
CA ASP A 146 7.14 -28.88 18.97
C ASP A 146 8.07 -27.96 19.76
N ALA A 147 8.44 -26.82 19.18
CA ALA A 147 9.27 -25.79 19.77
C ALA A 147 8.47 -24.53 20.14
N GLY A 148 7.13 -24.60 20.26
CA GLY A 148 6.29 -23.50 20.73
C GLY A 148 6.37 -22.28 19.83
N SER A 149 6.85 -21.12 20.32
CA SER A 149 7.05 -19.96 19.46
C SER A 149 8.29 -20.10 18.56
N GLY A 150 9.31 -20.81 19.02
CA GLY A 150 10.59 -20.99 18.34
C GLY A 150 11.51 -19.76 18.36
N THR A 151 11.12 -18.68 19.03
CA THR A 151 11.85 -17.39 19.00
C THR A 151 12.57 -17.08 20.31
N ALA A 152 12.38 -17.86 21.37
CA ALA A 152 13.08 -17.74 22.63
C ALA A 152 13.96 -18.97 22.90
N ALA A 153 15.11 -18.78 23.53
CA ALA A 153 16.00 -19.92 23.87
C ALA A 153 15.32 -20.93 24.79
N SER A 154 14.41 -20.48 25.68
CA SER A 154 13.58 -21.31 26.54
C SER A 154 12.65 -22.28 25.76
N ASP A 155 12.28 -21.95 24.53
CA ASP A 155 11.42 -22.80 23.69
C ASP A 155 12.12 -24.15 23.34
N TYR A 156 13.44 -24.21 23.47
CA TYR A 156 14.30 -25.36 23.15
C TYR A 156 14.83 -26.09 24.41
N GLU A 157 14.55 -25.59 25.61
CA GLU A 157 15.01 -26.24 26.85
C GLU A 157 14.44 -27.65 27.01
N GLY A 158 15.31 -28.62 27.25
CA GLY A 158 14.92 -30.01 27.37
C GLY A 158 14.52 -30.72 26.07
N LYS A 159 14.67 -30.06 24.91
CA LYS A 159 14.31 -30.59 23.60
C LYS A 159 15.54 -30.81 22.74
N ASP A 160 15.71 -32.03 22.21
CA ASP A 160 16.69 -32.30 21.17
C ASP A 160 16.07 -32.01 19.81
N VAL A 161 16.48 -30.91 19.17
CA VAL A 161 16.00 -30.50 17.84
C VAL A 161 17.07 -30.67 16.75
N ARG A 162 18.27 -31.11 17.11
CA ARG A 162 19.36 -31.30 16.14
C ARG A 162 19.01 -32.37 15.13
N GLY A 163 19.08 -32.04 13.85
CA GLY A 163 18.71 -32.93 12.77
C GLY A 163 17.20 -33.20 12.64
N LYS A 164 16.36 -32.47 13.35
CA LYS A 164 14.89 -32.59 13.34
C LYS A 164 14.20 -31.42 12.67
N ILE A 165 12.92 -31.57 12.35
CA ILE A 165 12.03 -30.50 11.90
C ILE A 165 11.32 -29.90 13.11
N VAL A 166 11.28 -28.59 13.23
CA VAL A 166 10.60 -27.93 14.34
C VAL A 166 9.20 -27.45 13.95
N LEU A 167 8.20 -27.72 14.78
CA LEU A 167 6.85 -27.14 14.70
C LEU A 167 6.81 -25.86 15.51
N VAL A 168 6.42 -24.74 14.90
CA VAL A 168 6.47 -23.40 15.54
C VAL A 168 5.27 -22.55 15.20
N SER A 169 4.94 -21.58 16.09
CA SER A 169 3.88 -20.59 15.85
C SER A 169 4.36 -19.25 15.29
N SER A 170 5.65 -19.09 15.02
CA SER A 170 6.22 -17.86 14.46
C SER A 170 6.58 -18.01 12.98
N GLN A 171 6.78 -16.88 12.29
CA GLN A 171 7.27 -16.88 10.91
C GLN A 171 8.61 -17.62 10.79
N PRO A 172 8.83 -18.40 9.74
CA PRO A 172 10.07 -19.17 9.54
C PRO A 172 11.34 -18.32 9.67
N GLU A 173 11.38 -17.14 9.09
CA GLU A 173 12.53 -16.22 9.18
C GLU A 173 12.91 -15.88 10.63
N ALA A 174 11.91 -15.63 11.48
CA ALA A 174 12.15 -15.30 12.89
C ALA A 174 12.72 -16.47 13.71
N VAL A 175 12.52 -17.71 13.24
CA VAL A 175 12.91 -18.94 13.93
C VAL A 175 14.31 -19.40 13.54
N VAL A 176 14.77 -19.12 12.31
CA VAL A 176 16.06 -19.57 11.78
C VAL A 176 17.24 -19.32 12.72
N PRO A 177 17.44 -18.13 13.35
CA PRO A 177 18.62 -17.88 14.18
C PRO A 177 18.75 -18.81 15.38
N LEU A 178 17.64 -19.24 15.96
CA LEU A 178 17.67 -20.17 17.09
C LEU A 178 17.56 -21.63 16.64
N ALA A 179 16.50 -21.98 15.92
CA ALA A 179 16.23 -23.37 15.56
C ALA A 179 17.35 -23.96 14.70
N VAL A 180 17.70 -23.26 13.62
CA VAL A 180 18.61 -23.79 12.60
C VAL A 180 20.07 -23.48 12.94
N GLU A 181 20.40 -22.19 13.11
CA GLU A 181 21.80 -21.77 13.32
C GLU A 181 22.34 -22.25 14.65
N ARG A 182 21.60 -22.05 15.75
CA ARG A 182 22.09 -22.35 17.08
C ARG A 182 21.87 -23.79 17.49
N PHE A 183 20.68 -24.34 17.28
CA PHE A 183 20.30 -25.66 17.77
C PHE A 183 20.34 -26.77 16.73
N GLY A 184 20.54 -26.44 15.44
CA GLY A 184 20.81 -27.42 14.40
C GLY A 184 19.59 -28.17 13.86
N ALA A 185 18.39 -27.59 13.94
CA ALA A 185 17.22 -28.08 13.23
C ALA A 185 17.45 -28.04 11.70
N VAL A 186 16.85 -28.96 10.96
CA VAL A 186 17.06 -29.08 9.50
C VAL A 186 15.95 -28.44 8.69
N GLY A 187 14.79 -28.16 9.29
CA GLY A 187 13.63 -27.57 8.62
C GLY A 187 12.60 -27.04 9.61
N ILE A 188 11.64 -26.33 9.09
CA ILE A 188 10.61 -25.64 9.86
C ILE A 188 9.23 -26.00 9.32
N VAL A 189 8.30 -26.33 10.23
CA VAL A 189 6.86 -26.38 9.96
C VAL A 189 6.22 -25.28 10.80
N SER A 190 5.59 -24.31 10.18
CA SER A 190 5.04 -23.15 10.88
C SER A 190 3.53 -23.04 10.70
N TYR A 191 2.84 -22.76 11.80
CA TYR A 191 1.45 -22.34 11.82
C TYR A 191 1.30 -20.89 12.28
N ALA A 192 2.21 -20.03 11.86
CA ALA A 192 2.19 -18.62 12.22
C ALA A 192 0.80 -18.01 11.98
N PRO A 193 0.24 -17.27 12.96
CA PRO A 193 -1.06 -16.66 12.79
C PRO A 193 -1.03 -15.58 11.73
N ASN A 194 -2.18 -15.33 11.10
CA ASN A 194 -2.35 -14.17 10.23
C ASN A 194 -2.25 -12.88 11.06
N GLN A 195 -2.26 -11.74 10.38
CA GLN A 195 -2.23 -10.42 11.01
C GLN A 195 -3.40 -10.28 12.00
N ARG A 196 -3.22 -9.46 13.06
CA ARG A 196 -4.27 -9.25 14.08
C ARG A 196 -5.61 -8.81 13.51
N THR A 197 -5.56 -8.02 12.43
CA THR A 197 -6.72 -7.54 11.70
C THR A 197 -7.49 -8.62 10.96
N ALA A 198 -6.89 -9.77 10.74
CA ALA A 198 -7.45 -10.88 9.97
C ALA A 198 -8.08 -11.97 10.84
N TRP A 199 -8.18 -11.78 12.14
CA TRP A 199 -8.90 -12.68 13.07
C TRP A 199 -8.65 -14.17 12.82
N TRP A 200 -7.38 -14.54 12.65
CA TRP A 200 -6.93 -15.86 12.21
C TRP A 200 -7.55 -17.04 12.96
N GLN A 201 -7.94 -16.86 14.22
CA GLN A 201 -8.58 -17.93 15.02
C GLN A 201 -10.01 -18.24 14.60
N GLU A 202 -10.68 -17.38 13.82
CA GLU A 202 -12.02 -17.64 13.32
C GLU A 202 -12.03 -18.72 12.24
N ASN A 203 -10.99 -18.78 11.42
CA ASN A 203 -10.81 -19.83 10.42
C ASN A 203 -9.48 -20.52 10.67
N ARG A 204 -9.54 -21.73 11.24
CA ARG A 204 -8.38 -22.51 11.65
C ARG A 204 -7.72 -23.29 10.50
N ASP A 205 -8.32 -23.26 9.31
CA ASP A 205 -7.80 -23.94 8.11
C ASP A 205 -7.00 -22.99 7.21
N LEU A 206 -6.90 -21.69 7.56
CA LEU A 206 -6.07 -20.75 6.84
C LEU A 206 -4.60 -21.12 6.94
N ILE A 207 -3.94 -21.14 5.78
CA ILE A 207 -2.48 -21.22 5.66
C ILE A 207 -1.99 -19.79 5.37
N ARG A 208 -1.08 -19.29 6.21
CA ARG A 208 -0.49 -17.98 6.03
C ARG A 208 0.73 -18.05 5.13
N TRP A 209 0.95 -17.00 4.33
CA TRP A 209 2.21 -16.78 3.63
C TRP A 209 3.38 -16.73 4.61
N GLY A 210 4.35 -17.63 4.40
CA GLY A 210 5.61 -17.67 5.13
C GLY A 210 6.78 -17.26 4.26
N HIS A 211 7.85 -16.76 4.90
CA HIS A 211 9.06 -16.37 4.19
C HIS A 211 10.32 -16.64 5.01
N LEU A 212 11.42 -16.75 4.31
CA LEU A 212 12.78 -16.83 4.81
C LEU A 212 13.59 -15.64 4.28
N ASP A 213 14.66 -15.27 4.96
CA ASP A 213 15.55 -14.21 4.51
C ASP A 213 16.30 -14.62 3.24
N THR A 214 16.04 -13.93 2.14
CA THR A 214 16.70 -14.14 0.83
C THR A 214 18.22 -14.05 0.93
N PHE A 215 18.73 -13.19 1.83
CA PHE A 215 20.17 -12.90 1.98
C PHE A 215 20.83 -13.66 3.12
N SER A 216 20.10 -14.53 3.82
CA SER A 216 20.68 -15.38 4.86
C SER A 216 21.74 -16.32 4.28
N PRO A 217 22.92 -16.45 4.91
CA PRO A 217 23.88 -17.46 4.55
C PRO A 217 23.41 -18.88 4.92
N VAL A 218 22.45 -18.99 5.85
CA VAL A 218 21.87 -20.25 6.29
C VAL A 218 20.73 -20.63 5.38
N ARG A 219 20.85 -21.78 4.72
CA ARG A 219 19.83 -22.29 3.80
C ARG A 219 19.03 -23.39 4.47
N THR A 220 17.72 -23.19 4.52
CA THR A 220 16.76 -24.14 5.08
C THR A 220 15.44 -24.06 4.29
N PHE A 221 14.47 -24.87 4.67
CA PHE A 221 13.13 -24.82 4.11
C PHE A 221 12.10 -24.58 5.23
N GLY A 222 10.94 -24.06 4.85
CA GLY A 222 9.79 -23.90 5.74
C GLY A 222 8.51 -24.33 5.05
N PHE A 223 7.71 -25.17 5.72
CA PHE A 223 6.34 -25.45 5.31
C PHE A 223 5.37 -24.70 6.23
N MET A 224 4.38 -24.05 5.62
CA MET A 224 3.29 -23.40 6.32
C MET A 224 2.09 -24.34 6.37
N VAL A 225 1.53 -24.52 7.55
CA VAL A 225 0.36 -25.36 7.81
C VAL A 225 -0.74 -24.58 8.51
N SER A 226 -1.94 -25.11 8.47
CA SER A 226 -3.07 -24.53 9.20
C SER A 226 -2.98 -24.80 10.70
N LEU A 227 -3.73 -24.00 11.47
CA LEU A 227 -3.83 -24.19 12.92
C LEU A 227 -4.42 -25.57 13.27
N ASN A 228 -5.38 -26.08 12.50
CA ASN A 228 -5.97 -27.41 12.73
C ASN A 228 -4.93 -28.52 12.52
N GLN A 229 -4.13 -28.45 11.44
CA GLN A 229 -3.04 -29.39 11.21
C GLN A 229 -1.98 -29.35 12.35
N ALA A 230 -1.59 -28.15 12.76
CA ALA A 230 -0.61 -27.99 13.84
C ALA A 230 -1.11 -28.58 15.17
N ARG A 231 -2.37 -28.35 15.51
CA ARG A 231 -2.97 -28.92 16.73
C ARG A 231 -3.03 -30.43 16.71
N ALA A 232 -3.37 -31.02 15.56
CA ALA A 232 -3.36 -32.48 15.41
C ALA A 232 -1.95 -33.04 15.65
N PHE A 233 -0.90 -32.37 15.18
CA PHE A 233 0.48 -32.76 15.52
C PHE A 233 0.79 -32.58 17.00
N GLN A 234 0.40 -31.44 17.59
CA GLN A 234 0.67 -31.16 19.00
C GLN A 234 0.01 -32.18 19.93
N GLU A 235 -1.24 -32.54 19.68
CA GLU A 235 -1.98 -33.55 20.46
C GLU A 235 -1.26 -34.91 20.45
N ARG A 236 -0.79 -35.35 19.31
CA ARG A 236 -0.05 -36.61 19.14
C ARG A 236 1.33 -36.55 19.80
N LEU A 237 2.08 -35.46 19.62
CA LEU A 237 3.38 -35.27 20.28
C LEU A 237 3.26 -35.23 21.80
N MET A 238 2.20 -34.63 22.35
CA MET A 238 1.94 -34.61 23.81
C MET A 238 1.66 -36.01 24.38
N THR A 239 1.14 -36.94 23.59
CA THR A 239 0.97 -38.33 24.03
C THR A 239 2.25 -39.18 23.91
N GLY A 240 3.36 -38.56 23.47
CA GLY A 240 4.65 -39.21 23.31
C GLY A 240 4.82 -39.94 21.96
N GLU A 241 3.91 -39.72 21.02
CA GLU A 241 4.05 -40.30 19.67
C GLU A 241 5.21 -39.63 18.92
N SER A 242 6.03 -40.44 18.23
CA SER A 242 7.07 -39.97 17.33
C SER A 242 6.47 -39.78 15.92
N ILE A 243 6.53 -38.58 15.40
CA ILE A 243 6.04 -38.22 14.07
C ILE A 243 7.23 -38.04 13.14
N LEU A 244 7.35 -38.90 12.14
CA LEU A 244 8.40 -38.81 11.11
C LEU A 244 7.82 -38.10 9.88
N LEU A 245 8.47 -37.01 9.45
CA LEU A 245 8.12 -36.30 8.24
C LEU A 245 9.15 -36.51 7.13
N HIS A 246 8.68 -36.54 5.88
CA HIS A 246 9.51 -36.51 4.67
C HIS A 246 9.25 -35.20 3.94
N ALA A 247 10.22 -34.30 3.99
CA ALA A 247 10.19 -33.02 3.27
C ALA A 247 10.94 -33.18 1.94
N ARG A 248 10.27 -32.87 0.83
CA ARG A 248 10.81 -32.87 -0.52
C ARG A 248 10.58 -31.49 -1.13
N VAL A 249 11.64 -30.76 -1.39
CA VAL A 249 11.60 -29.41 -1.99
C VAL A 249 12.60 -29.36 -3.13
N ASP A 250 12.15 -28.99 -4.31
CA ASP A 250 13.00 -28.69 -5.46
C ASP A 250 12.77 -27.22 -5.85
N SER A 251 13.66 -26.38 -5.40
CA SER A 251 13.67 -24.95 -5.62
C SER A 251 15.03 -24.48 -6.13
N SER A 252 15.03 -23.35 -6.81
CA SER A 252 16.27 -22.74 -7.31
C SER A 252 16.26 -21.24 -7.11
N THR A 253 17.45 -20.70 -6.85
CA THR A 253 17.68 -19.26 -6.80
C THR A 253 18.67 -18.89 -7.90
N SER A 254 18.32 -17.93 -8.75
CA SER A 254 19.15 -17.49 -9.88
C SER A 254 19.03 -16.00 -10.13
N ALA A 255 20.03 -15.40 -10.78
CA ALA A 255 19.92 -14.05 -11.29
C ALA A 255 18.77 -13.97 -12.31
N GLY A 256 18.03 -12.86 -12.25
CA GLY A 256 16.91 -12.58 -13.14
C GLY A 256 16.75 -11.07 -13.39
N ALA A 257 15.54 -10.64 -13.69
CA ALA A 257 15.21 -9.25 -13.89
C ALA A 257 13.84 -8.92 -13.30
N TYR A 258 13.70 -7.78 -12.66
CA TYR A 258 12.39 -7.18 -12.43
C TYR A 258 11.78 -6.85 -13.79
N GLU A 259 10.68 -7.49 -14.12
CA GLU A 259 9.89 -7.23 -15.31
C GLU A 259 8.75 -6.29 -14.95
N ILE A 260 8.75 -5.08 -15.50
CA ILE A 260 7.74 -4.07 -15.20
C ILE A 260 6.96 -3.80 -16.48
N ALA A 261 5.72 -4.31 -16.55
CA ALA A 261 4.83 -3.98 -17.64
C ALA A 261 4.48 -2.49 -17.58
N THR A 262 4.48 -1.81 -18.72
CA THR A 262 4.05 -0.42 -18.83
C THR A 262 3.38 -0.14 -20.16
N GLY A 263 2.46 0.83 -20.14
CA GLY A 263 1.81 1.37 -21.33
C GLY A 263 1.29 2.77 -21.07
N THR A 264 1.04 3.54 -22.12
CA THR A 264 0.62 4.93 -21.99
C THR A 264 -0.59 5.28 -22.87
N ILE A 265 -1.37 6.23 -22.40
CA ILE A 265 -2.30 7.03 -23.19
C ILE A 265 -1.63 8.40 -23.36
N ARG A 266 -1.20 8.70 -24.58
CA ARG A 266 -0.41 9.90 -24.86
C ARG A 266 -1.25 11.17 -24.70
N GLY A 267 -0.70 12.17 -24.02
CA GLY A 267 -1.28 13.50 -23.91
C GLY A 267 -1.36 14.23 -25.25
N ALA A 268 -2.45 14.95 -25.47
CA ALA A 268 -2.71 15.71 -26.70
C ALA A 268 -2.16 17.14 -26.66
N ASP A 269 -2.04 17.74 -25.47
CA ASP A 269 -1.55 19.13 -25.35
C ASP A 269 -0.04 19.18 -25.53
N PRO A 270 0.47 19.93 -26.54
CA PRO A 270 1.92 20.02 -26.79
C PRO A 270 2.73 20.54 -25.59
N ALA A 271 2.15 21.38 -24.73
CA ALA A 271 2.83 21.96 -23.58
C ALA A 271 2.80 21.02 -22.36
N LEU A 272 1.78 20.17 -22.24
CA LEU A 272 1.54 19.34 -21.06
C LEU A 272 1.85 17.85 -21.27
N ARG A 273 1.89 17.36 -22.51
CA ARG A 273 2.04 15.94 -22.84
C ARG A 273 3.31 15.25 -22.30
N GLN A 274 4.33 16.04 -21.92
CA GLN A 274 5.53 15.50 -21.26
C GLN A 274 5.29 15.24 -19.76
N GLN A 275 4.27 15.86 -19.17
CA GLN A 275 3.89 15.62 -17.80
C GLN A 275 3.07 14.33 -17.72
N GLU A 276 3.30 13.54 -16.67
CA GLU A 276 2.66 12.24 -16.54
C GLU A 276 1.83 12.12 -15.24
N ILE A 277 0.67 11.45 -15.36
CA ILE A 277 -0.09 10.90 -14.25
C ILE A 277 0.12 9.39 -14.30
N VAL A 278 0.62 8.82 -13.21
CA VAL A 278 0.97 7.40 -13.15
C VAL A 278 -0.08 6.62 -12.35
N PHE A 279 -0.59 5.53 -12.92
CA PHE A 279 -1.34 4.51 -12.21
C PHE A 279 -0.43 3.34 -11.91
N SER A 280 -0.44 2.84 -10.68
CA SER A 280 0.37 1.70 -10.26
C SER A 280 -0.41 0.73 -9.37
N CYS A 281 0.02 -0.51 -9.36
CA CYS A 281 -0.25 -1.57 -8.40
C CYS A 281 1.07 -2.30 -8.14
N HIS A 282 1.08 -3.36 -7.34
CA HIS A 282 2.13 -4.38 -7.45
C HIS A 282 1.56 -5.69 -8.00
N LEU A 283 2.34 -6.38 -8.83
CA LEU A 283 1.87 -7.58 -9.53
C LEU A 283 2.21 -8.88 -8.81
N ASP A 284 3.27 -8.87 -8.00
CA ASP A 284 3.74 -10.04 -7.26
C ASP A 284 2.87 -10.36 -6.05
N HIS A 285 2.63 -11.65 -5.85
CA HIS A 285 2.05 -12.24 -4.65
C HIS A 285 2.13 -13.77 -4.73
N PRO A 286 2.20 -14.51 -3.61
CA PRO A 286 1.95 -15.95 -3.65
C PRO A 286 0.51 -16.24 -4.12
N ASN A 287 0.33 -17.37 -4.78
CA ASN A 287 -1.02 -17.84 -5.15
C ASN A 287 -1.83 -18.19 -3.86
N PRO A 288 -3.10 -17.76 -3.74
CA PRO A 288 -3.92 -17.17 -4.79
C PRO A 288 -3.77 -15.65 -4.97
N GLY A 289 -3.65 -14.82 -3.90
CA GLY A 289 -3.41 -13.38 -3.98
C GLY A 289 -4.41 -12.65 -4.87
N ALA A 290 -5.71 -12.81 -4.61
CA ALA A 290 -6.77 -12.26 -5.44
C ALA A 290 -7.05 -10.79 -5.10
N ASN A 291 -7.25 -10.47 -3.80
CA ASN A 291 -7.36 -9.07 -3.39
C ASN A 291 -5.99 -8.42 -3.34
N ASP A 292 -5.02 -9.12 -2.77
CA ASP A 292 -3.62 -8.70 -2.66
C ASP A 292 -2.74 -9.37 -3.76
N ASN A 293 -2.33 -8.68 -4.82
CA ASN A 293 -2.89 -7.44 -5.31
C ASN A 293 -3.31 -7.61 -6.78
N ALA A 294 -3.86 -8.80 -7.13
CA ALA A 294 -4.43 -8.96 -8.45
C ALA A 294 -5.62 -7.99 -8.67
N SER A 295 -6.33 -7.59 -7.58
CA SER A 295 -7.46 -6.66 -7.65
C SER A 295 -7.05 -5.25 -8.08
N GLY A 296 -6.00 -4.69 -7.50
CA GLY A 296 -5.45 -3.40 -7.87
C GLY A 296 -4.90 -3.41 -9.30
N CYS A 297 -4.17 -4.47 -9.66
CA CYS A 297 -3.63 -4.64 -11.01
C CYS A 297 -4.71 -4.77 -12.08
N ALA A 298 -5.78 -5.50 -11.79
CA ALA A 298 -6.95 -5.62 -12.66
C ALA A 298 -7.72 -4.30 -12.78
N ALA A 299 -7.83 -3.56 -11.67
CA ALA A 299 -8.51 -2.26 -11.68
C ALA A 299 -7.78 -1.24 -12.57
N ILE A 300 -6.44 -1.12 -12.48
CA ILE A 300 -5.71 -0.18 -13.35
C ILE A 300 -5.72 -0.64 -14.82
N LEU A 301 -5.74 -1.93 -15.10
CA LEU A 301 -5.90 -2.45 -16.46
C LEU A 301 -7.29 -2.10 -17.03
N GLU A 302 -8.34 -2.24 -16.24
CA GLU A 302 -9.70 -1.87 -16.64
C GLU A 302 -9.83 -0.35 -16.87
N ILE A 303 -9.13 0.49 -16.06
CA ILE A 303 -9.05 1.92 -16.28
C ILE A 303 -8.36 2.23 -17.62
N ALA A 304 -7.26 1.56 -17.91
CA ALA A 304 -6.54 1.72 -19.17
C ALA A 304 -7.42 1.36 -20.38
N ARG A 305 -8.13 0.23 -20.32
CA ARG A 305 -9.10 -0.20 -21.32
C ARG A 305 -10.23 0.83 -21.47
N THR A 306 -10.80 1.28 -20.37
CA THR A 306 -11.91 2.22 -20.34
C THR A 306 -11.55 3.53 -21.03
N TYR A 307 -10.43 4.14 -20.68
CA TYR A 307 -9.99 5.38 -21.31
C TYR A 307 -9.72 5.20 -22.80
N SER A 308 -9.01 4.13 -23.19
CA SER A 308 -8.71 3.86 -24.57
C SER A 308 -9.99 3.65 -25.41
N ALA A 309 -10.94 2.88 -24.92
CA ALA A 309 -12.22 2.66 -25.57
C ALA A 309 -13.01 3.97 -25.75
N LEU A 310 -13.10 4.78 -24.69
CA LEU A 310 -13.85 6.04 -24.73
C LEU A 310 -13.21 7.09 -25.65
N ILE A 311 -11.88 7.12 -25.71
CA ILE A 311 -11.15 7.99 -26.64
C ILE A 311 -11.35 7.52 -28.08
N SER A 312 -11.22 6.21 -28.33
CA SER A 312 -11.34 5.63 -29.67
C SER A 312 -12.75 5.80 -30.27
N ASN A 313 -13.81 5.78 -29.43
CA ASN A 313 -15.17 5.98 -29.89
C ASN A 313 -15.65 7.44 -29.80
N GLY A 314 -14.75 8.38 -29.49
CA GLY A 314 -15.01 9.82 -29.45
C GLY A 314 -15.84 10.32 -28.28
N LYS A 315 -16.10 9.48 -27.25
CA LYS A 315 -16.81 9.88 -26.03
C LYS A 315 -15.93 10.68 -25.06
N LEU A 316 -14.61 10.48 -25.12
CA LEU A 316 -13.63 11.32 -24.44
C LEU A 316 -12.63 11.87 -25.45
N LYS A 317 -12.16 13.09 -25.25
CA LYS A 317 -10.99 13.64 -25.97
C LYS A 317 -9.74 13.01 -25.36
N PRO A 318 -8.62 12.86 -26.13
CA PRO A 318 -7.36 12.48 -25.53
C PRO A 318 -6.98 13.40 -24.36
N PRO A 319 -6.35 12.89 -23.27
CA PRO A 319 -6.02 13.71 -22.11
C PRO A 319 -4.98 14.79 -22.47
N SER A 320 -4.92 15.87 -21.69
CA SER A 320 -3.91 16.92 -21.88
C SER A 320 -2.51 16.43 -21.52
N ARG A 321 -2.36 15.74 -20.37
CA ARG A 321 -1.13 15.07 -19.89
C ARG A 321 -1.13 13.61 -20.30
N THR A 322 0.04 13.02 -20.43
CA THR A 322 0.17 11.57 -20.64
C THR A 322 -0.26 10.82 -19.38
N ILE A 323 -1.02 9.74 -19.54
CA ILE A 323 -1.36 8.81 -18.49
C ILE A 323 -0.51 7.55 -18.70
N ARG A 324 0.28 7.18 -17.69
CA ARG A 324 1.10 5.97 -17.68
C ARG A 324 0.55 4.96 -16.70
N PHE A 325 0.60 3.70 -17.08
CA PHE A 325 0.26 2.56 -16.22
C PHE A 325 1.50 1.71 -16.02
N VAL A 326 1.74 1.23 -14.77
CA VAL A 326 2.90 0.40 -14.42
C VAL A 326 2.51 -0.73 -13.47
N TRP A 327 3.08 -1.92 -13.71
CA TRP A 327 2.87 -3.16 -12.93
C TRP A 327 4.21 -3.71 -12.47
N PRO A 328 4.83 -3.17 -11.42
CA PRO A 328 6.09 -3.63 -10.83
C PRO A 328 5.88 -4.79 -9.85
N ALA A 329 6.99 -5.34 -9.38
CA ALA A 329 7.02 -6.05 -8.10
C ALA A 329 6.97 -5.04 -6.95
N GLU A 330 6.31 -5.39 -5.84
CA GLU A 330 6.06 -4.52 -4.70
C GLU A 330 7.36 -3.94 -4.14
N ILE A 331 7.36 -2.64 -3.90
CA ILE A 331 8.46 -1.88 -3.31
C ILE A 331 9.72 -1.93 -4.19
N GLU A 332 10.28 -3.12 -4.41
CA GLU A 332 11.56 -3.31 -5.11
C GLU A 332 11.49 -2.93 -6.58
N GLY A 333 10.46 -3.41 -7.26
CA GLY A 333 10.25 -3.10 -8.68
C GLY A 333 9.91 -1.63 -8.89
N THR A 334 9.08 -1.05 -8.02
CA THR A 334 8.77 0.39 -8.07
C THR A 334 10.00 1.23 -7.81
N LEU A 335 10.80 0.91 -6.79
CA LEU A 335 12.04 1.64 -6.52
C LEU A 335 13.05 1.48 -7.65
N ALA A 336 13.20 0.26 -8.18
CA ALA A 336 14.07 0.00 -9.33
C ALA A 336 13.64 0.83 -10.55
N PHE A 337 12.35 0.89 -10.86
CA PHE A 337 11.80 1.72 -11.94
C PHE A 337 12.10 3.20 -11.74
N LEU A 338 11.82 3.76 -10.56
CA LEU A 338 12.02 5.18 -10.29
C LEU A 338 13.51 5.56 -10.30
N VAL A 339 14.41 4.69 -9.84
CA VAL A 339 15.86 4.93 -9.89
C VAL A 339 16.41 4.80 -11.30
N ALA A 340 15.97 3.80 -12.07
CA ALA A 340 16.48 3.53 -13.41
C ALA A 340 15.92 4.50 -14.47
N ARG A 341 14.77 5.15 -14.22
CA ARG A 341 14.07 6.00 -15.20
C ARG A 341 13.92 7.46 -14.73
N PRO A 342 15.04 8.16 -14.42
CA PRO A 342 14.99 9.57 -14.01
C PRO A 342 14.41 10.49 -15.11
N ASP A 343 14.47 10.06 -16.36
CA ASP A 343 13.85 10.72 -17.52
C ASP A 343 12.32 10.77 -17.42
N ILE A 344 11.68 9.73 -16.90
CA ILE A 344 10.24 9.65 -16.62
C ILE A 344 9.92 10.37 -15.30
N VAL A 345 10.64 10.05 -14.23
CA VAL A 345 10.38 10.51 -12.87
C VAL A 345 10.25 12.03 -12.76
N LYS A 346 11.13 12.79 -13.42
CA LYS A 346 11.08 14.26 -13.41
C LYS A 346 9.78 14.85 -13.96
N ASN A 347 9.04 14.08 -14.76
CA ASN A 347 7.81 14.48 -15.42
C ASN A 347 6.54 14.04 -14.66
N ILE A 348 6.66 13.16 -13.68
CA ILE A 348 5.52 12.66 -12.91
C ILE A 348 4.96 13.78 -12.04
N LYS A 349 3.70 14.13 -12.26
CA LYS A 349 2.97 15.13 -11.47
C LYS A 349 2.25 14.52 -10.28
N ALA A 350 1.73 13.30 -10.45
CA ALA A 350 1.05 12.53 -9.41
C ALA A 350 1.09 11.04 -9.74
N ALA A 351 1.03 10.21 -8.69
CA ALA A 351 0.79 8.78 -8.78
C ALA A 351 -0.56 8.44 -8.12
N ILE A 352 -1.24 7.41 -8.66
CA ILE A 352 -2.44 6.80 -8.10
C ILE A 352 -2.12 5.32 -7.95
N HIS A 353 -1.98 4.88 -6.71
CA HIS A 353 -1.65 3.50 -6.39
C HIS A 353 -2.87 2.76 -5.88
N LEU A 354 -3.10 1.56 -6.41
CA LEU A 354 -4.21 0.68 -6.02
C LEU A 354 -3.64 -0.62 -5.48
N ASP A 355 -4.05 -0.95 -4.27
CA ASP A 355 -3.63 -2.19 -3.61
C ASP A 355 -4.76 -2.72 -2.74
N MET A 356 -5.26 -3.92 -3.07
CA MET A 356 -6.41 -4.51 -2.41
C MET A 356 -7.65 -3.61 -2.53
N VAL A 357 -8.38 -3.67 -3.64
CA VAL A 357 -9.51 -2.76 -3.91
C VAL A 357 -10.81 -3.49 -4.27
N GLY A 358 -10.85 -4.80 -4.08
CA GLY A 358 -11.95 -5.65 -4.52
C GLY A 358 -12.61 -6.49 -3.42
N GLY A 359 -12.15 -6.43 -2.18
CA GLY A 359 -12.64 -7.29 -1.10
C GLY A 359 -14.14 -7.15 -0.85
N GLY A 360 -14.89 -8.24 -1.02
CA GLY A 360 -16.33 -8.30 -0.74
C GLY A 360 -16.64 -8.31 0.76
N PRO A 361 -17.93 -8.36 1.15
CA PRO A 361 -18.36 -8.30 2.55
C PRO A 361 -17.72 -9.38 3.46
N GLU A 362 -17.38 -10.52 2.89
CA GLU A 362 -16.78 -11.64 3.61
C GLU A 362 -15.37 -11.32 4.12
N THR A 363 -14.62 -10.49 3.37
CA THR A 363 -13.27 -10.06 3.76
C THR A 363 -13.25 -9.11 4.96
N LYS A 364 -14.40 -8.51 5.31
CA LYS A 364 -14.53 -7.45 6.32
C LYS A 364 -13.71 -6.20 6.01
N ALA A 365 -13.24 -6.08 4.79
CA ALA A 365 -12.40 -4.96 4.36
C ALA A 365 -13.18 -3.64 4.28
N ILE A 366 -12.53 -2.57 4.70
CA ILE A 366 -13.03 -1.20 4.59
C ILE A 366 -12.22 -0.49 3.50
N PHE A 367 -12.91 0.10 2.54
CA PHE A 367 -12.23 0.84 1.47
C PHE A 367 -11.71 2.17 1.96
N HIS A 368 -10.43 2.42 1.78
CA HIS A 368 -9.74 3.64 2.15
C HIS A 368 -9.34 4.46 0.93
N VAL A 369 -9.52 5.77 1.03
CA VAL A 369 -8.85 6.78 0.23
C VAL A 369 -7.78 7.39 1.11
N THR A 370 -6.55 6.92 0.96
CA THR A 370 -5.42 7.23 1.82
C THR A 370 -4.62 8.39 1.24
N ARG A 371 -4.34 9.39 2.08
CA ARG A 371 -3.53 10.56 1.71
C ARG A 371 -2.04 10.21 1.59
N GLY A 372 -1.31 11.04 0.88
CA GLY A 372 0.15 11.07 0.95
C GLY A 372 0.67 11.53 2.33
N PRO A 373 2.01 11.48 2.55
CA PRO A 373 2.61 11.82 3.83
C PRO A 373 2.34 13.27 4.23
N ALA A 374 2.15 13.49 5.53
CA ALA A 374 1.83 14.80 6.07
C ALA A 374 3.00 15.80 5.90
N SER A 375 4.23 15.31 5.72
CA SER A 375 5.41 16.11 5.35
C SER A 375 5.34 16.71 3.95
N GLN A 376 4.50 16.16 3.05
CA GLN A 376 4.38 16.54 1.64
C GLN A 376 2.89 16.74 1.25
N PRO A 377 2.20 17.74 1.82
CA PRO A 377 0.78 17.98 1.53
C PRO A 377 0.56 18.26 0.04
N SER A 378 -0.52 17.70 -0.53
CA SER A 378 -0.88 17.93 -1.93
C SER A 378 -2.39 17.97 -2.12
N PHE A 379 -2.86 18.92 -2.94
CA PHE A 379 -4.27 19.06 -3.29
C PHE A 379 -4.87 17.86 -4.01
N ILE A 380 -4.03 17.00 -4.62
CA ILE A 380 -4.52 15.81 -5.33
C ILE A 380 -5.31 14.88 -4.41
N ASN A 381 -4.96 14.87 -3.13
CA ASN A 381 -5.70 14.08 -2.13
C ASN A 381 -7.10 14.65 -1.89
N ASP A 382 -7.27 15.98 -1.95
CA ASP A 382 -8.58 16.60 -1.85
C ASP A 382 -9.46 16.26 -3.06
N VAL A 383 -8.86 16.16 -4.26
CA VAL A 383 -9.56 15.66 -5.46
C VAL A 383 -10.07 14.24 -5.25
N ALA A 384 -9.20 13.31 -4.79
CA ALA A 384 -9.60 11.93 -4.58
C ALA A 384 -10.66 11.76 -3.48
N GLU A 385 -10.56 12.54 -2.40
CA GLU A 385 -11.57 12.56 -1.34
C GLU A 385 -12.92 13.08 -1.83
N GLU A 386 -12.93 14.09 -2.72
CA GLU A 386 -14.16 14.63 -3.29
C GLU A 386 -14.88 13.59 -4.16
N ILE A 387 -14.12 12.86 -5.00
CA ILE A 387 -14.65 11.74 -5.79
C ILE A 387 -15.16 10.61 -4.89
N GLY A 388 -14.37 10.24 -3.87
CA GLY A 388 -14.78 9.22 -2.89
C GLY A 388 -16.04 9.60 -2.13
N ALA A 389 -16.18 10.86 -1.74
CA ALA A 389 -17.39 11.39 -1.08
C ALA A 389 -18.61 11.35 -2.01
N PHE A 390 -18.43 11.70 -3.28
CA PHE A 390 -19.48 11.56 -4.30
C PHE A 390 -19.95 10.11 -4.43
N VAL A 391 -19.03 9.15 -4.57
CA VAL A 391 -19.39 7.73 -4.67
C VAL A 391 -20.09 7.25 -3.40
N ASN A 392 -19.64 7.70 -2.22
CA ASN A 392 -20.35 7.40 -0.97
C ASN A 392 -21.79 7.88 -1.01
N ALA A 393 -22.03 9.14 -1.37
CA ALA A 393 -23.38 9.72 -1.42
C ALA A 393 -24.28 9.02 -2.43
N GLN A 394 -23.78 8.69 -3.61
CA GLN A 394 -24.53 7.97 -4.64
C GLN A 394 -24.90 6.53 -4.19
N THR A 395 -23.94 5.83 -3.59
CA THR A 395 -24.16 4.43 -3.17
C THR A 395 -24.98 4.33 -1.88
N GLU A 396 -24.89 5.30 -0.98
CA GLU A 396 -25.74 5.44 0.19
C GLU A 396 -27.19 5.73 -0.21
N ARG A 397 -27.40 6.71 -1.11
CA ARG A 397 -28.73 6.99 -1.67
C ARG A 397 -29.35 5.75 -2.32
N PHE A 398 -28.56 5.02 -3.12
CA PHE A 398 -29.01 3.78 -3.74
C PHE A 398 -29.38 2.71 -2.69
N ALA A 399 -28.55 2.51 -1.67
CA ALA A 399 -28.82 1.54 -0.61
C ALA A 399 -30.09 1.87 0.18
N MET A 400 -30.38 3.15 0.42
CA MET A 400 -31.56 3.61 1.15
C MET A 400 -32.84 3.61 0.31
N THR A 401 -32.77 3.92 -0.98
CA THR A 401 -33.97 4.24 -1.79
C THR A 401 -34.17 3.29 -2.97
N GLY A 402 -33.18 2.45 -3.30
CA GLY A 402 -33.15 1.63 -4.51
C GLY A 402 -32.86 2.44 -5.79
N SER A 403 -32.55 3.74 -5.69
CA SER A 403 -32.32 4.62 -6.84
C SER A 403 -31.22 5.64 -6.57
N ALA A 404 -30.34 5.84 -7.54
CA ALA A 404 -29.35 6.91 -7.59
C ALA A 404 -28.99 7.19 -9.05
N ASP A 405 -28.43 8.38 -9.33
CA ASP A 405 -28.01 8.74 -10.68
C ASP A 405 -26.81 7.89 -11.14
N TRP A 406 -25.90 7.62 -10.19
CA TRP A 406 -24.67 6.86 -10.42
C TRP A 406 -24.43 5.81 -9.33
N PRO A 407 -25.22 4.73 -9.26
CA PRO A 407 -25.06 3.71 -8.21
C PRO A 407 -23.82 2.84 -8.41
N LEU A 408 -23.22 2.86 -9.61
CA LEU A 408 -21.98 2.13 -9.96
C LEU A 408 -22.03 0.66 -9.53
N ILE A 409 -23.10 -0.04 -9.89
CA ILE A 409 -23.31 -1.45 -9.57
C ILE A 409 -23.02 -2.36 -10.75
N GLU A 410 -22.63 -3.59 -10.44
CA GLU A 410 -22.52 -4.70 -11.37
C GLU A 410 -23.65 -5.71 -11.16
N LYS A 411 -24.07 -6.39 -12.23
CA LYS A 411 -25.18 -7.34 -12.17
C LYS A 411 -24.96 -8.46 -11.15
N ALA A 412 -23.73 -8.94 -11.05
CA ALA A 412 -23.33 -10.04 -10.16
C ALA A 412 -22.69 -9.56 -8.83
N GLY A 413 -22.57 -8.24 -8.62
CA GLY A 413 -21.96 -7.68 -7.43
C GLY A 413 -22.97 -7.26 -6.36
N GLY A 414 -22.44 -6.89 -5.21
CA GLY A 414 -23.19 -6.36 -4.07
C GLY A 414 -23.90 -5.04 -4.37
N LYS A 415 -24.82 -4.68 -3.51
CA LYS A 415 -25.61 -3.43 -3.59
C LYS A 415 -25.39 -2.54 -2.38
N GLU A 416 -24.53 -2.93 -1.47
CA GLU A 416 -24.17 -2.18 -0.27
C GLU A 416 -23.54 -0.84 -0.66
N GLN A 417 -23.58 0.13 0.25
CA GLN A 417 -22.82 1.37 0.08
C GLN A 417 -21.31 1.09 0.06
N LEU A 418 -20.52 1.92 -0.65
CA LEU A 418 -19.06 1.79 -0.64
C LEU A 418 -18.47 2.07 0.75
N GLY A 419 -18.96 3.10 1.42
CA GLY A 419 -18.51 3.48 2.75
C GLY A 419 -17.02 3.84 2.83
N ALA A 420 -16.49 4.42 1.76
CA ALA A 420 -15.08 4.83 1.70
C ALA A 420 -14.69 5.70 2.89
N ARG A 421 -13.56 5.39 3.52
CA ARG A 421 -12.95 6.18 4.60
C ARG A 421 -11.80 7.00 4.08
N PHE A 422 -11.71 8.24 4.55
CA PHE A 422 -10.61 9.15 4.24
C PHE A 422 -9.61 9.12 5.37
N VAL A 423 -8.41 8.61 5.11
CA VAL A 423 -7.44 8.28 6.16
C VAL A 423 -6.08 8.92 5.88
N PRO A 424 -5.29 9.23 6.94
CA PRO A 424 -3.92 9.70 6.77
C PRO A 424 -3.03 8.60 6.16
N MET A 425 -1.81 8.99 5.77
CA MET A 425 -0.77 8.07 5.30
C MET A 425 -0.56 6.92 6.27
N THR A 426 -0.50 5.71 5.71
CA THR A 426 -0.01 4.48 6.35
C THR A 426 1.12 3.91 5.50
N LEU A 427 2.03 3.12 6.09
CA LEU A 427 3.03 2.38 5.33
C LEU A 427 2.46 1.03 4.89
N GLY A 428 3.15 0.34 3.97
CA GLY A 428 2.86 -1.05 3.63
C GLY A 428 2.66 -1.35 2.15
N SER A 429 2.82 -0.35 1.23
CA SER A 429 2.78 -0.62 -0.22
C SER A 429 3.56 0.44 -1.01
N ASP A 430 3.59 0.34 -2.34
CA ASP A 430 4.41 1.16 -3.26
C ASP A 430 4.17 2.67 -3.19
N HIS A 431 2.99 3.11 -2.72
CA HIS A 431 2.71 4.54 -2.53
C HIS A 431 3.77 5.23 -1.66
N GLN A 432 4.34 4.51 -0.68
CA GLN A 432 5.41 5.03 0.17
C GLN A 432 6.72 5.26 -0.61
N ILE A 433 6.95 4.56 -1.72
CA ILE A 433 8.14 4.77 -2.56
C ILE A 433 7.98 6.02 -3.40
N PHE A 434 6.81 6.21 -4.05
CA PHE A 434 6.53 7.44 -4.80
C PHE A 434 6.65 8.69 -3.92
N ALA A 435 6.11 8.63 -2.71
CA ALA A 435 6.05 9.75 -1.79
C ALA A 435 7.30 9.93 -0.92
N GLU A 436 8.28 9.03 -0.98
CA GLU A 436 9.54 9.22 -0.24
C GLU A 436 10.26 10.48 -0.75
N SER A 437 10.79 11.28 0.16
CA SER A 437 11.26 12.65 -0.12
C SER A 437 12.33 12.76 -1.20
N SER A 438 13.08 11.69 -1.49
CA SER A 438 14.07 11.69 -2.58
C SER A 438 13.44 11.61 -3.98
N PHE A 439 12.16 11.22 -4.08
CA PHE A 439 11.33 11.30 -5.30
C PHE A 439 10.31 12.42 -5.19
N GLY A 440 9.63 12.55 -4.05
CA GLY A 440 8.69 13.62 -3.74
C GLY A 440 7.51 13.68 -4.73
N ILE A 441 7.03 12.52 -5.18
CA ILE A 441 5.89 12.40 -6.09
C ILE A 441 4.62 12.34 -5.24
N PRO A 442 3.69 13.31 -5.36
CA PRO A 442 2.42 13.23 -4.67
C PRO A 442 1.65 11.98 -5.06
N VAL A 443 1.03 11.32 -4.08
CA VAL A 443 0.35 10.05 -4.27
C VAL A 443 -1.06 10.06 -3.70
N ILE A 444 -1.97 9.39 -4.40
CA ILE A 444 -3.27 8.93 -3.92
C ILE A 444 -3.14 7.41 -3.74
N TYR A 445 -3.50 6.90 -2.59
CA TYR A 445 -3.49 5.47 -2.34
C TYR A 445 -4.91 4.97 -2.03
N LEU A 446 -5.39 4.03 -2.83
CA LEU A 446 -6.69 3.39 -2.67
C LEU A 446 -6.48 1.96 -2.22
N ASN A 447 -7.07 1.60 -1.08
CA ASN A 447 -6.84 0.27 -0.52
C ASN A 447 -7.98 -0.20 0.37
N ASP A 448 -8.08 -1.52 0.49
CA ASP A 448 -8.91 -2.20 1.48
C ASP A 448 -8.09 -2.45 2.75
N TRP A 449 -8.58 -2.01 3.92
CA TRP A 449 -7.95 -2.29 5.20
C TRP A 449 -8.91 -2.10 6.37
N PRO A 450 -8.89 -3.01 7.38
CA PRO A 450 -8.23 -4.31 7.38
C PRO A 450 -8.91 -5.30 6.43
N ASP A 451 -8.19 -6.33 6.00
CA ASP A 451 -8.74 -7.46 5.24
C ASP A 451 -8.52 -8.76 6.02
N ARG A 452 -9.56 -9.59 6.11
CA ARG A 452 -9.56 -10.83 6.90
C ARG A 452 -8.66 -11.90 6.30
N TYR A 453 -8.51 -11.92 4.98
CA TYR A 453 -7.83 -12.99 4.25
C TYR A 453 -6.48 -12.59 3.66
N ILE A 454 -6.03 -11.35 3.90
CA ILE A 454 -4.73 -10.88 3.43
C ILE A 454 -3.61 -11.88 3.79
N HIS A 455 -2.74 -12.18 2.84
CA HIS A 455 -1.60 -13.09 2.99
C HIS A 455 -1.98 -14.52 3.44
N THR A 456 -3.15 -15.01 3.02
CA THR A 456 -3.59 -16.37 3.34
C THR A 456 -4.06 -17.14 2.11
N SER A 457 -4.18 -18.45 2.26
CA SER A 457 -4.75 -19.36 1.26
C SER A 457 -6.20 -19.04 0.86
N HIS A 458 -6.88 -18.15 1.60
CA HIS A 458 -8.27 -17.78 1.35
C HIS A 458 -8.46 -16.40 0.70
N ASP A 459 -7.37 -15.76 0.29
CA ASP A 459 -7.43 -14.57 -0.57
C ASP A 459 -7.73 -14.99 -2.02
N VAL A 460 -8.95 -15.44 -2.25
CA VAL A 460 -9.42 -16.07 -3.49
C VAL A 460 -10.39 -15.18 -4.25
N VAL A 461 -10.56 -15.41 -5.55
CA VAL A 461 -11.48 -14.65 -6.43
C VAL A 461 -12.93 -14.66 -5.92
N ALA A 462 -13.34 -15.73 -5.22
CA ALA A 462 -14.68 -15.87 -4.69
C ALA A 462 -15.02 -14.83 -3.61
N THR A 463 -14.04 -14.37 -2.85
CA THR A 463 -14.20 -13.35 -1.80
C THR A 463 -14.29 -11.93 -2.32
N LEU A 464 -14.08 -11.70 -3.63
CA LEU A 464 -14.12 -10.38 -4.25
C LEU A 464 -15.53 -10.01 -4.73
N ASP A 465 -15.84 -8.73 -4.68
CA ASP A 465 -17.07 -8.14 -5.17
C ASP A 465 -16.86 -7.27 -6.43
N SER A 466 -17.58 -7.59 -7.52
CA SER A 466 -17.44 -6.87 -8.78
C SER A 466 -18.00 -5.44 -8.73
N THR A 467 -18.99 -5.16 -7.90
CA THR A 467 -19.49 -3.80 -7.69
C THR A 467 -18.43 -2.94 -6.97
N LYS A 468 -17.77 -3.50 -5.96
CA LYS A 468 -16.68 -2.79 -5.27
C LYS A 468 -15.51 -2.53 -6.21
N LEU A 469 -15.09 -3.51 -7.02
CA LEU A 469 -14.07 -3.30 -8.07
C LEU A 469 -14.46 -2.18 -9.04
N LYS A 470 -15.72 -2.11 -9.47
CA LYS A 470 -16.20 -1.01 -10.33
C LYS A 470 -16.08 0.34 -9.63
N ARG A 471 -16.50 0.44 -8.38
CA ARG A 471 -16.50 1.68 -7.60
C ARG A 471 -15.09 2.18 -7.29
N SER A 472 -14.20 1.29 -6.86
CA SER A 472 -12.80 1.62 -6.58
C SER A 472 -12.06 2.06 -7.86
N ALA A 473 -12.25 1.32 -8.96
CA ALA A 473 -11.71 1.69 -10.25
C ALA A 473 -12.29 3.03 -10.75
N PHE A 474 -13.58 3.33 -10.50
CA PHE A 474 -14.15 4.63 -10.84
C PHE A 474 -13.56 5.77 -10.03
N VAL A 475 -13.35 5.60 -8.72
CA VAL A 475 -12.69 6.63 -7.88
C VAL A 475 -11.29 6.94 -8.43
N ALA A 476 -10.52 5.91 -8.76
CA ALA A 476 -9.18 6.07 -9.35
C ALA A 476 -9.26 6.72 -10.74
N ALA A 477 -10.13 6.23 -11.63
CA ALA A 477 -10.29 6.74 -12.98
C ALA A 477 -10.73 8.20 -12.99
N ALA A 478 -11.76 8.57 -12.24
CA ALA A 478 -12.22 9.96 -12.18
C ALA A 478 -11.11 10.89 -11.64
N SER A 479 -10.41 10.49 -10.56
CA SER A 479 -9.28 11.24 -10.01
C SER A 479 -8.17 11.43 -11.03
N GLY A 480 -7.73 10.37 -11.70
CA GLY A 480 -6.66 10.42 -12.68
C GLY A 480 -7.03 11.21 -13.93
N TRP A 481 -8.27 11.10 -14.38
CA TRP A 481 -8.77 11.86 -15.52
C TRP A 481 -8.77 13.37 -15.25
N ILE A 482 -9.25 13.78 -14.05
CA ILE A 482 -9.19 15.18 -13.60
C ILE A 482 -7.74 15.66 -13.62
N LEU A 483 -6.83 14.96 -12.92
CA LEU A 483 -5.42 15.35 -12.83
C LEU A 483 -4.70 15.40 -14.19
N ALA A 484 -5.10 14.55 -15.14
CA ALA A 484 -4.54 14.56 -16.48
C ALA A 484 -5.00 15.76 -17.31
N ASN A 485 -6.12 16.40 -16.97
CA ASN A 485 -6.74 17.45 -17.78
C ASN A 485 -6.76 18.84 -17.15
N ILE A 486 -6.59 18.95 -15.81
CA ILE A 486 -6.65 20.28 -15.15
C ILE A 486 -5.62 21.25 -15.69
N THR A 487 -6.08 22.50 -15.81
CA THR A 487 -5.30 23.65 -16.26
C THR A 487 -5.57 24.86 -15.37
N ALA A 488 -5.01 26.01 -15.69
CA ALA A 488 -5.28 27.26 -14.96
C ALA A 488 -6.76 27.69 -15.02
N THR A 489 -7.53 27.26 -16.01
CA THR A 489 -8.96 27.54 -16.12
C THR A 489 -9.80 26.89 -15.03
N ASP A 490 -9.29 25.79 -14.46
CA ASP A 490 -9.96 25.01 -13.40
C ASP A 490 -9.57 25.49 -12.00
N ALA A 491 -8.65 26.46 -11.91
CA ALA A 491 -8.05 26.91 -10.65
C ALA A 491 -9.09 27.37 -9.62
N ARG A 492 -10.14 28.09 -10.06
CA ARG A 492 -11.22 28.58 -9.19
C ARG A 492 -11.95 27.41 -8.52
N GLN A 493 -12.38 26.44 -9.30
CA GLN A 493 -13.13 25.29 -8.80
C GLN A 493 -12.28 24.39 -7.91
N LEU A 494 -10.99 24.18 -8.28
CA LEU A 494 -10.02 23.49 -7.42
C LEU A 494 -9.82 24.21 -6.10
N TRP A 495 -9.68 25.53 -6.13
CA TRP A 495 -9.52 26.33 -4.92
C TRP A 495 -10.73 26.22 -3.98
N GLU A 496 -11.95 26.26 -4.49
CA GLU A 496 -13.16 26.07 -3.67
C GLU A 496 -13.18 24.66 -3.03
N THR A 497 -12.76 23.63 -3.77
CA THR A 497 -12.62 22.27 -3.22
C THR A 497 -11.58 22.22 -2.09
N VAL A 498 -10.38 22.74 -2.33
CA VAL A 498 -9.30 22.80 -1.33
C VAL A 498 -9.74 23.57 -0.09
N LYS A 499 -10.37 24.73 -0.27
CA LYS A 499 -10.88 25.60 0.80
C LYS A 499 -11.92 24.89 1.68
N SER A 500 -12.90 24.23 1.05
CA SER A 500 -13.91 23.43 1.75
C SER A 500 -13.30 22.30 2.58
N ARG A 501 -12.39 21.53 1.97
CA ARG A 501 -11.70 20.44 2.66
C ARG A 501 -10.78 20.93 3.78
N SER A 502 -10.13 22.07 3.59
CA SER A 502 -9.29 22.73 4.60
C SER A 502 -10.10 23.13 5.84
N LEU A 503 -11.30 23.69 5.64
CA LEU A 503 -12.23 24.00 6.73
C LEU A 503 -12.65 22.74 7.51
N ALA A 504 -12.99 21.65 6.80
CA ALA A 504 -13.37 20.38 7.42
C ALA A 504 -12.23 19.78 8.26
N ARG A 505 -11.00 19.78 7.74
CA ARG A 505 -9.81 19.33 8.48
C ARG A 505 -9.50 20.24 9.67
N THR A 506 -9.66 21.54 9.52
CA THR A 506 -9.49 22.49 10.63
C THR A 506 -10.49 22.24 11.75
N ALA A 507 -11.78 22.02 11.43
CA ALA A 507 -12.79 21.66 12.42
C ALA A 507 -12.45 20.35 13.13
N THR A 508 -11.89 19.36 12.44
CA THR A 508 -11.43 18.10 13.03
C THR A 508 -10.24 18.33 13.97
N MET A 509 -9.23 19.05 13.53
CA MET A 509 -8.07 19.43 14.36
C MET A 509 -8.50 20.17 15.64
N LEU A 510 -9.44 21.10 15.54
CA LEU A 510 -9.97 21.83 16.69
C LEU A 510 -10.66 20.91 17.73
N ARG A 511 -11.37 19.90 17.28
CA ARG A 511 -11.96 18.87 18.18
C ARG A 511 -10.89 18.05 18.87
N GLU A 512 -9.93 17.53 18.12
CA GLU A 512 -8.90 16.62 18.63
C GLU A 512 -7.93 17.28 19.59
N ARG A 513 -7.62 18.58 19.41
CA ARG A 513 -6.70 19.30 20.30
C ARG A 513 -7.27 19.56 21.70
N ARG A 514 -8.60 19.43 21.92
CA ARG A 514 -9.24 19.70 23.23
C ARG A 514 -8.71 18.81 24.36
N GLY A 515 -8.22 17.61 24.04
CA GLY A 515 -7.64 16.68 24.99
C GLY A 515 -6.14 16.82 25.19
N LEU A 516 -5.47 17.78 24.50
CA LEU A 516 -4.02 17.95 24.55
C LEU A 516 -3.64 19.04 25.57
N ILE A 517 -2.44 18.89 26.15
CA ILE A 517 -1.84 19.97 26.95
C ILE A 517 -1.56 21.18 26.06
N PRO A 518 -1.53 22.42 26.61
CA PRO A 518 -1.42 23.66 25.82
C PRO A 518 -0.25 23.67 24.81
N GLN A 519 0.90 23.13 25.20
CA GLN A 519 2.08 23.07 24.33
C GLN A 519 1.89 22.15 23.12
N GLU A 520 1.30 20.97 23.31
CA GLU A 520 1.00 20.03 22.24
C GLU A 520 -0.08 20.59 21.32
N ALA A 521 -1.13 21.16 21.89
CA ALA A 521 -2.19 21.85 21.15
C ALA A 521 -1.63 22.96 20.24
N ALA A 522 -0.72 23.79 20.75
CA ALA A 522 -0.05 24.81 19.99
C ALA A 522 0.83 24.24 18.86
N THR A 523 1.59 23.17 19.13
CA THR A 523 2.43 22.51 18.14
C THR A 523 1.59 21.90 17.01
N ARG A 524 0.49 21.21 17.35
CA ARG A 524 -0.46 20.66 16.38
C ARG A 524 -1.11 21.75 15.51
N THR A 525 -1.51 22.86 16.13
CA THR A 525 -2.09 23.99 15.40
C THR A 525 -1.10 24.61 14.42
N ARG A 526 0.16 24.85 14.82
CA ARG A 526 1.19 25.38 13.92
C ARG A 526 1.45 24.46 12.73
N PHE A 527 1.61 23.16 13.00
CA PHE A 527 1.82 22.18 11.93
C PHE A 527 0.61 22.12 10.98
N HIS A 528 -0.61 22.11 11.50
CA HIS A 528 -1.84 22.11 10.71
C HIS A 528 -1.90 23.33 9.77
N LEU A 529 -1.65 24.53 10.27
CA LEU A 529 -1.67 25.75 9.46
C LEU A 529 -0.58 25.75 8.38
N TRP A 530 0.61 25.23 8.70
CA TRP A 530 1.66 25.02 7.70
C TRP A 530 1.21 24.01 6.63
N HIS A 531 0.64 22.87 7.06
CA HIS A 531 0.15 21.81 6.17
C HIS A 531 -0.89 22.32 5.19
N GLU A 532 -1.93 22.99 5.69
CA GLU A 532 -3.01 23.50 4.84
C GLU A 532 -2.51 24.55 3.83
N ARG A 533 -1.63 25.44 4.25
CA ARG A 533 -1.00 26.41 3.36
C ARG A 533 -0.18 25.73 2.26
N THR A 534 0.68 24.79 2.64
CA THR A 534 1.53 24.05 1.68
C THR A 534 0.69 23.25 0.70
N LEU A 535 -0.45 22.74 1.15
CA LEU A 535 -1.41 22.03 0.31
C LEU A 535 -1.98 22.96 -0.79
N ALA A 536 -2.38 24.18 -0.46
CA ALA A 536 -2.82 25.14 -1.48
C ALA A 536 -1.68 25.57 -2.42
N GLU A 537 -0.48 25.79 -1.88
CA GLU A 537 0.71 26.09 -2.70
C GLU A 537 1.01 24.98 -3.72
N SER A 538 0.61 23.72 -3.44
CA SER A 538 0.81 22.58 -4.32
C SER A 538 0.01 22.66 -5.64
N LEU A 539 -0.99 23.52 -5.76
CA LEU A 539 -1.67 23.83 -7.02
C LEU A 539 -0.67 24.28 -8.11
N SER A 540 0.37 25.01 -7.68
CA SER A 540 1.43 25.50 -8.58
C SER A 540 2.26 24.40 -9.23
N ARG A 541 2.16 23.15 -8.76
CA ARG A 541 2.79 21.99 -9.38
C ARG A 541 2.20 21.66 -10.74
N PHE A 542 0.93 22.00 -10.97
CA PHE A 542 0.19 21.66 -12.18
C PHE A 542 0.06 22.82 -13.17
N PHE A 543 -0.11 24.03 -12.65
CA PHE A 543 -0.27 25.23 -13.45
C PHE A 543 0.12 26.50 -12.68
N THR A 544 0.35 27.60 -13.39
CA THR A 544 0.48 28.92 -12.73
C THR A 544 -0.87 29.33 -12.16
N VAL A 545 -0.94 29.52 -10.84
CA VAL A 545 -2.19 29.91 -10.17
C VAL A 545 -2.59 31.31 -10.64
N PRO A 546 -3.79 31.49 -11.20
CA PRO A 546 -4.28 32.81 -11.63
C PRO A 546 -4.33 33.81 -10.49
N GLN A 547 -4.18 35.12 -10.82
CA GLN A 547 -4.10 36.19 -9.82
C GLN A 547 -5.37 36.28 -8.98
N ASP A 548 -6.55 36.13 -9.58
CA ASP A 548 -7.85 36.19 -8.91
C ASP A 548 -8.03 35.09 -7.86
N VAL A 549 -7.36 33.93 -8.01
CA VAL A 549 -7.32 32.87 -7.02
C VAL A 549 -6.19 33.09 -6.01
N SER A 550 -5.01 33.46 -6.48
CA SER A 550 -3.83 33.60 -5.62
C SER A 550 -4.01 34.68 -4.53
N VAL A 551 -4.75 35.76 -4.82
CA VAL A 551 -5.01 36.82 -3.84
C VAL A 551 -5.95 36.42 -2.71
N GLU A 552 -6.71 35.31 -2.88
CA GLU A 552 -7.62 34.80 -1.84
C GLU A 552 -6.92 33.80 -0.90
N ILE A 553 -5.85 33.13 -1.36
CA ILE A 553 -5.20 32.04 -0.60
C ILE A 553 -4.68 32.58 0.75
N TRP A 554 -3.93 33.67 0.76
CA TRP A 554 -3.35 34.19 2.00
C TRP A 554 -4.37 34.70 3.00
N PRO A 555 -5.35 35.55 2.62
CA PRO A 555 -6.41 35.96 3.52
C PRO A 555 -7.18 34.82 4.15
N PHE A 556 -7.47 33.77 3.36
CA PHE A 556 -8.13 32.56 3.86
C PHE A 556 -7.32 31.86 4.97
N TYR A 557 -6.00 31.75 4.82
CA TYR A 557 -5.17 31.13 5.86
C TYR A 557 -4.97 32.04 7.08
N ASP A 558 -5.03 33.34 6.92
CA ASP A 558 -5.08 34.26 8.07
C ASP A 558 -6.38 34.07 8.87
N GLU A 559 -7.51 33.89 8.19
CA GLU A 559 -8.78 33.53 8.85
C GLU A 559 -8.73 32.17 9.53
N LEU A 560 -8.20 31.16 8.89
CA LEU A 560 -7.98 29.84 9.53
C LEU A 560 -7.09 29.94 10.77
N ALA A 561 -6.05 30.76 10.73
CA ALA A 561 -5.18 31.00 11.89
C ALA A 561 -5.95 31.65 13.04
N ASN A 562 -6.82 32.64 12.74
CA ASN A 562 -7.68 33.29 13.73
C ASN A 562 -8.68 32.29 14.34
N LEU A 563 -9.35 31.47 13.52
CA LEU A 563 -10.25 30.41 13.97
C LEU A 563 -9.53 29.39 14.86
N ALA A 564 -8.26 29.08 14.54
CA ALA A 564 -7.44 28.20 15.31
C ALA A 564 -6.83 28.79 16.59
N GLY A 565 -7.19 30.05 16.96
CA GLY A 565 -6.72 30.70 18.18
C GLY A 565 -5.45 31.53 18.01
N GLY A 566 -5.16 31.95 16.77
CA GLY A 566 -4.04 32.82 16.42
C GLY A 566 -2.74 32.08 16.07
N ARG A 567 -1.79 32.81 15.48
CA ARG A 567 -0.46 32.28 15.16
C ARG A 567 0.38 32.22 16.43
N SER A 568 0.71 31.01 16.88
CA SER A 568 1.71 30.83 17.95
C SER A 568 3.10 30.93 17.35
N THR A 569 3.84 32.00 17.68
CA THR A 569 5.26 32.13 17.38
C THR A 569 6.06 31.49 18.51
N ARG A 570 6.77 30.39 18.22
CA ARG A 570 7.78 29.86 19.11
C ARG A 570 9.14 30.18 18.51
N ALA A 571 10.01 30.86 19.27
CA ALA A 571 11.42 30.88 18.95
C ALA A 571 11.95 29.45 19.09
N VAL A 572 12.34 28.82 17.99
CA VAL A 572 13.06 27.55 18.01
C VAL A 572 14.51 27.91 18.26
N PRO A 573 15.17 27.36 19.30
CA PRO A 573 16.60 27.55 19.49
C PRO A 573 17.37 27.13 18.23
N PRO A 574 18.50 27.77 17.90
CA PRO A 574 19.36 27.30 16.83
C PRO A 574 19.75 25.84 17.11
N ASP A 575 19.42 24.96 16.18
CA ASP A 575 19.63 23.52 16.26
C ASP A 575 20.10 23.03 14.89
N ARG A 576 20.57 21.79 14.84
CA ARG A 576 21.16 21.21 13.63
C ARG A 576 20.14 21.09 12.50
N VAL A 577 20.57 21.48 11.30
CA VAL A 577 19.83 21.34 10.04
C VAL A 577 20.51 20.31 9.17
N TYR A 578 19.76 19.35 8.67
CA TYR A 578 20.25 18.31 7.78
C TYR A 578 19.70 18.47 6.38
N ARG A 579 20.43 17.96 5.39
CA ARG A 579 20.01 17.87 3.99
C ARG A 579 20.02 16.42 3.54
N ARG A 580 19.07 16.05 2.70
CA ARG A 580 19.04 14.75 2.03
C ARG A 580 20.23 14.61 1.09
N ASN A 581 20.92 13.47 1.11
CA ASN A 581 21.93 13.14 0.12
C ASN A 581 21.23 12.86 -1.24
N PRO A 582 21.45 13.67 -2.28
CA PRO A 582 20.75 13.49 -3.55
C PRO A 582 21.18 12.23 -4.34
N ALA A 583 22.37 11.68 -4.02
CA ALA A 583 22.89 10.48 -4.66
C ALA A 583 22.24 9.20 -4.15
N LEU A 584 21.59 9.24 -2.95
CA LEU A 584 20.97 8.06 -2.36
C LEU A 584 19.44 8.25 -2.28
N LYS A 585 18.72 7.43 -3.04
CA LYS A 585 17.26 7.49 -3.14
C LYS A 585 16.60 6.30 -2.45
N GLY A 586 15.41 6.53 -1.92
CA GLY A 586 14.55 5.50 -1.33
C GLY A 586 14.51 5.51 0.20
N PRO A 587 13.58 4.76 0.80
CA PRO A 587 13.40 4.63 2.25
C PRO A 587 14.50 3.76 2.87
N MET A 588 14.62 3.80 4.21
CA MET A 588 15.69 3.12 4.94
C MET A 588 15.41 1.64 5.17
N SER A 589 14.17 1.29 5.39
CA SER A 589 13.73 -0.08 5.63
C SER A 589 12.44 -0.34 4.87
N VAL A 590 12.44 -1.41 4.12
CA VAL A 590 11.30 -1.96 3.39
C VAL A 590 11.43 -3.48 3.32
N PHE A 591 10.49 -4.14 2.67
CA PHE A 591 10.54 -5.59 2.53
C PHE A 591 11.86 -6.08 1.89
N GLY A 592 12.41 -7.13 2.44
CA GLY A 592 13.53 -7.88 1.88
C GLY A 592 14.91 -7.30 2.09
N TYR A 593 15.08 -6.01 2.39
CA TYR A 593 16.38 -5.41 2.70
C TYR A 593 16.25 -4.19 3.59
N ASP A 594 16.94 -4.19 4.70
CA ASP A 594 17.03 -3.06 5.61
C ASP A 594 18.38 -2.34 5.42
N TYR A 595 18.34 -1.21 4.71
CA TYR A 595 19.52 -0.40 4.42
C TYR A 595 20.17 0.14 5.70
N LEU A 596 19.33 0.51 6.69
CA LEU A 596 19.83 1.02 7.96
C LEU A 596 20.56 -0.07 8.74
N VAL A 597 19.98 -1.26 8.85
CA VAL A 597 20.62 -2.41 9.50
C VAL A 597 21.93 -2.78 8.79
N ALA A 598 21.92 -2.83 7.47
CA ALA A 598 23.08 -3.24 6.67
C ALA A 598 24.26 -2.26 6.78
N ASN A 599 24.01 -0.95 6.91
CA ASN A 599 25.06 0.08 6.88
C ASN A 599 25.40 0.66 8.25
N PHE A 600 24.46 0.68 9.21
CA PHE A 600 24.68 1.17 10.57
C PHE A 600 25.00 0.04 11.56
N GLY A 601 24.60 -1.18 11.25
CA GLY A 601 24.78 -2.39 12.05
C GLY A 601 23.55 -2.76 12.88
N LYS A 602 23.27 -4.09 12.97
CA LYS A 602 22.06 -4.66 13.60
C LYS A 602 21.87 -4.19 15.06
N GLU A 603 22.91 -4.30 15.89
CA GLU A 603 22.84 -3.93 17.31
C GLU A 603 22.61 -2.42 17.49
N LYS A 604 23.34 -1.59 16.71
CA LYS A 604 23.19 -0.13 16.76
C LYS A 604 21.81 0.30 16.29
N THR A 605 21.29 -0.29 15.23
CA THR A 605 19.94 -0.03 14.73
C THR A 605 18.89 -0.44 15.77
N ALA A 606 19.06 -1.60 16.40
CA ALA A 606 18.19 -2.05 17.47
C ALA A 606 18.22 -1.15 18.73
N ALA A 607 19.25 -0.34 18.92
CA ALA A 607 19.36 0.64 20.01
C ALA A 607 18.68 1.99 19.70
N LEU A 608 18.21 2.22 18.46
CA LEU A 608 17.51 3.45 18.08
C LEU A 608 16.11 3.47 18.69
N ARG A 609 15.89 4.41 19.61
CA ARG A 609 14.63 4.48 20.37
C ARG A 609 13.44 4.89 19.49
N LEU A 610 13.66 5.76 18.48
CA LEU A 610 12.62 6.19 17.56
C LEU A 610 11.96 5.00 16.84
N LEU A 611 12.74 4.00 16.41
CA LEU A 611 12.21 2.81 15.70
C LEU A 611 11.31 1.91 16.56
N LYS A 612 11.41 2.04 17.89
CA LYS A 612 10.58 1.29 18.87
C LYS A 612 9.47 2.13 19.46
N HIS A 613 9.41 3.41 19.08
CA HIS A 613 8.44 4.34 19.65
C HIS A 613 7.01 3.92 19.31
N GLN A 614 6.11 4.09 20.28
CA GLN A 614 4.67 3.88 20.10
C GLN A 614 3.96 5.19 20.40
N GLY A 615 3.53 5.87 19.36
CA GLY A 615 2.78 7.10 19.45
C GLY A 615 1.27 6.86 19.52
N ALA A 616 0.53 7.94 19.72
CA ALA A 616 -0.93 7.87 19.78
C ALA A 616 -1.58 7.51 18.42
N ARG A 617 -0.90 7.80 17.30
CA ARG A 617 -1.43 7.66 15.93
C ARG A 617 -0.43 7.05 14.95
N GLY A 618 0.66 6.46 15.42
CA GLY A 618 1.68 5.81 14.59
C GLY A 618 2.73 5.15 15.43
N SER A 619 3.50 4.26 14.85
CA SER A 619 4.59 3.50 15.44
C SER A 619 5.95 3.97 14.94
N GLY A 620 7.03 3.39 15.45
CA GLY A 620 8.39 3.78 15.11
C GLY A 620 8.70 3.86 13.61
N PRO A 621 8.28 2.90 12.77
CA PRO A 621 8.47 2.96 11.33
C PRO A 621 7.86 4.21 10.66
N GLU A 622 6.62 4.60 11.02
CA GLU A 622 6.00 5.81 10.49
C GLU A 622 6.74 7.08 10.95
N TYR A 623 7.15 7.13 12.23
CA TYR A 623 7.97 8.25 12.74
C TYR A 623 9.30 8.36 11.98
N ALA A 624 9.97 7.25 11.72
CA ALA A 624 11.26 7.21 11.02
C ALA A 624 11.11 7.63 9.54
N TYR A 625 10.06 7.15 8.87
CA TYR A 625 9.75 7.51 7.49
C TYR A 625 9.48 9.02 7.36
N GLU A 626 8.61 9.57 8.20
CA GLU A 626 8.31 11.01 8.16
C GLU A 626 9.47 11.87 8.66
N ALA A 627 10.27 11.40 9.62
CA ALA A 627 11.49 12.10 10.04
C ALA A 627 12.44 12.34 8.87
N LEU A 628 12.65 11.30 8.04
CA LEU A 628 13.48 11.41 6.84
C LEU A 628 12.87 12.32 5.78
N ASN A 629 11.55 12.23 5.56
CA ASN A 629 10.83 13.09 4.62
C ASN A 629 10.84 14.57 5.03
N LEU A 630 10.89 14.87 6.32
CA LEU A 630 10.96 16.23 6.86
C LEU A 630 12.35 16.86 6.70
N VAL A 631 13.40 16.06 6.41
CA VAL A 631 14.76 16.58 6.15
C VAL A 631 14.81 17.29 4.81
N ASN A 632 14.78 18.61 4.81
CA ASN A 632 14.69 19.43 3.59
C ASN A 632 15.77 20.52 3.46
N GLY A 633 16.79 20.52 4.33
CA GLY A 633 17.85 21.52 4.35
C GLY A 633 17.46 22.87 4.96
N ARG A 634 16.28 22.94 5.61
CA ARG A 634 15.76 24.17 6.24
C ARG A 634 15.25 23.91 7.66
N ARG A 635 14.60 22.75 7.90
CA ARG A 635 14.08 22.41 9.23
C ARG A 635 15.21 22.00 10.15
N THR A 636 15.16 22.52 11.35
CA THR A 636 16.01 22.07 12.47
C THR A 636 15.50 20.73 13.01
N THR A 637 16.35 19.99 13.73
CA THR A 637 15.97 18.75 14.43
C THR A 637 14.76 18.98 15.35
N GLY A 638 14.71 20.13 16.04
CA GLY A 638 13.58 20.50 16.90
C GLY A 638 12.29 20.72 16.12
N GLU A 639 12.33 21.33 14.93
CA GLU A 639 11.17 21.50 14.06
C GLU A 639 10.70 20.17 13.47
N ILE A 640 11.60 19.25 13.14
CA ILE A 640 11.26 17.88 12.71
C ILE A 640 10.54 17.15 13.86
N ARG A 641 11.07 17.23 15.08
CA ARG A 641 10.43 16.64 16.26
C ARG A 641 9.03 17.22 16.49
N ASP A 642 8.86 18.54 16.38
CA ASP A 642 7.56 19.21 16.56
C ASP A 642 6.55 18.75 15.48
N ALA A 643 7.00 18.57 14.23
CA ALA A 643 6.18 18.05 13.15
C ALA A 643 5.75 16.60 13.42
N LEU A 644 6.68 15.72 13.80
CA LEU A 644 6.37 14.33 14.16
C LEU A 644 5.40 14.24 15.33
N ALA A 645 5.58 15.07 16.36
CA ALA A 645 4.66 15.13 17.49
C ALA A 645 3.25 15.58 17.07
N ALA A 646 3.16 16.52 16.14
CA ALA A 646 1.88 16.96 15.60
C ALA A 646 1.19 15.88 14.74
N ILE A 647 1.94 15.09 13.98
CA ILE A 647 1.41 14.05 13.10
C ILE A 647 0.97 12.82 13.92
N TYR A 648 1.88 12.26 14.71
CA TYR A 648 1.71 10.94 15.31
C TYR A 648 1.55 10.94 16.83
N GLY A 649 1.87 12.04 17.50
CA GLY A 649 1.87 12.15 18.96
C GLY A 649 3.25 12.45 19.53
N PRO A 650 3.34 12.75 20.84
CA PRO A 650 4.57 13.19 21.48
C PRO A 650 5.77 12.27 21.27
N VAL A 651 6.91 12.84 20.97
CA VAL A 651 8.21 12.16 20.84
C VAL A 651 9.31 13.06 21.40
N THR A 652 10.37 12.47 21.96
CA THR A 652 11.45 13.25 22.55
C THR A 652 12.41 13.81 21.50
N ALA A 653 12.99 14.98 21.74
CA ALA A 653 14.02 15.55 20.86
C ALA A 653 15.26 14.64 20.77
N ALA A 654 15.61 13.97 21.87
CA ALA A 654 16.75 13.06 21.91
C ALA A 654 16.57 11.83 21.02
N ASP A 655 15.35 11.27 20.93
CA ASP A 655 15.09 10.10 20.07
C ASP A 655 15.13 10.46 18.59
N VAL A 656 14.59 11.64 18.22
CA VAL A 656 14.66 12.15 16.85
C VAL A 656 16.11 12.49 16.47
N ALA A 657 16.86 13.16 17.35
CA ALA A 657 18.26 13.50 17.12
C ALA A 657 19.10 12.22 16.94
N GLN A 658 18.94 11.23 17.81
CA GLN A 658 19.64 9.94 17.71
C GLN A 658 19.42 9.27 16.35
N TYR A 659 18.19 9.28 15.85
CA TYR A 659 17.86 8.70 14.54
C TYR A 659 18.50 9.48 13.39
N LEU A 660 18.41 10.82 13.40
CA LEU A 660 19.00 11.66 12.36
C LEU A 660 20.53 11.56 12.36
N GLU A 661 21.17 11.46 13.53
CA GLU A 661 22.62 11.23 13.65
C GLU A 661 23.03 9.86 13.07
N ALA A 662 22.23 8.81 13.29
CA ALA A 662 22.45 7.51 12.67
C ALA A 662 22.39 7.59 11.13
N LEU A 663 21.41 8.31 10.57
CA LEU A 663 21.31 8.54 9.14
C LEU A 663 22.48 9.36 8.58
N ALA A 664 22.97 10.34 9.34
CA ALA A 664 24.14 11.13 8.97
C ALA A 664 25.43 10.28 8.98
N ALA A 665 25.58 9.39 9.97
CA ALA A 665 26.73 8.48 10.06
C ALA A 665 26.87 7.57 8.83
N ILE A 666 25.76 7.17 8.20
CA ILE A 666 25.73 6.36 6.97
C ILE A 666 25.51 7.21 5.71
N LYS A 667 25.65 8.53 5.78
CA LYS A 667 25.61 9.49 4.67
C LYS A 667 24.27 9.53 3.91
N VAL A 668 23.17 9.15 4.53
CA VAL A 668 21.80 9.30 3.99
C VAL A 668 21.40 10.78 4.02
N ILE A 669 21.83 11.48 5.06
CA ILE A 669 21.69 12.93 5.23
C ILE A 669 23.05 13.55 5.57
N GLN A 670 23.22 14.85 5.39
CA GLN A 670 24.43 15.60 5.63
C GLN A 670 24.15 16.98 6.23
#